data_2757b909eb1b7e4bce6b872270b05acb
#
_entry.id   2757b909eb1b7e4bce6b872270b05acb
#
_cell.length_a   1.000
_cell.length_b   1.000
_cell.length_c   1.000
_cell.angle_alpha   90.00
_cell.angle_beta   90.00
_cell.angle_gamma   90.00
#
_symmetry.space_group_name_H-M   'P 1'
#
loop_
_entity.id
_entity.type
_entity.pdbx_description
1 polymer ?
#
loop_
_entity_poly.entity_id
_entity_poly.type
_entity_poly.pdbx_seq_one_letter_code
_entity_poly.pdbx_strand_id
1 'polypeptide(L)'
;GEGDPFESYFSGNTIQICPVGALTSAAYRFRSRPFDLVSSPSVCEHCAGGCATRTDHRRGKVMRRLAANDPEVNEEWLCDKGRFGFRYAQKPDRLTTPLVRNEDGVLEPASWPEALEAAARGLGAARGRAGVLAGGRLTVEDAYAYAKFARVVLGTNDIDFRARVHSTEEADFLAAHIAGHGRDLDGTGLTYTTLEKAPAVLLAGFESEEEAPGVFLRLRKAHRNRGQRTFSLAPYATRGLEKAGGTLLPAAPGTETEWLDALAANPVSAGLEGDGERASQALREPGAVIVVGERLAAVPGGLTAAARAATATGAKLVWIPRRAGERGAVEAGALPSLLPGGRPATDPRAREETAAVWGVRELPHHYGRDTGQIIEAAATGELAALVVAGVEVADLPDPAGARAALDAVGFLVSLELRPSEVTERADVVFPVAAVAEKSGTFLNWEGRARMFEAALKPEQMTRRLAPADARVLHMLADTLAATPAATEGAGVPGDFGLPDLRAVRTELDRLGRWEGPRATEPLESSRPVPRPGDGEAVLAGHRLLLDLGRLQEGDDALAGTRHAAVARLSAVTAAETGVKDGDELSVTGPLGTVTLPLQVTRMPDRVVWLPLNSTGGGVLADTGSRPGTLVRIGPAEARDAATEAPEVRA
;
A
#
# COMPACT_ATOMS: atom_id res chain seq x y z
N GLY A 1 32.30 10.35 5.76
CA GLY A 1 33.31 10.79 6.72
C GLY A 1 32.82 10.55 8.14
N GLU A 2 33.68 10.54 9.13
CA GLU A 2 33.29 10.49 10.52
C GLU A 2 32.38 11.70 10.81
N GLY A 3 31.13 11.45 11.24
CA GLY A 3 30.18 12.47 11.61
C GLY A 3 29.10 12.83 10.60
N ASP A 4 29.24 12.46 9.32
CA ASP A 4 28.19 12.75 8.34
C ASP A 4 27.19 11.59 8.25
N PRO A 5 25.87 11.85 8.35
CA PRO A 5 24.87 10.80 8.18
C PRO A 5 24.97 10.18 6.78
N PHE A 6 24.95 8.86 6.72
CA PHE A 6 24.89 8.16 5.44
C PHE A 6 23.43 8.08 4.97
N GLU A 7 23.07 8.95 4.06
CA GLU A 7 21.68 9.20 3.69
C GLU A 7 21.21 8.50 2.41
N SER A 8 21.80 7.39 2.01
CA SER A 8 21.39 6.70 0.79
C SER A 8 20.53 5.48 1.08
N TYR A 9 19.36 5.39 0.48
CA TYR A 9 18.53 4.19 0.49
C TYR A 9 19.02 3.05 -0.41
N PHE A 10 20.25 3.19 -0.97
CA PHE A 10 20.83 2.20 -1.88
C PHE A 10 22.20 1.71 -1.41
N SER A 11 22.53 1.90 -0.15
CA SER A 11 23.84 1.58 0.43
C SER A 11 24.21 0.11 0.28
N GLY A 12 23.23 -0.78 0.40
CA GLY A 12 23.45 -2.23 0.29
C GLY A 12 23.95 -2.69 -1.08
N ASN A 13 23.82 -1.87 -2.14
CA ASN A 13 24.37 -2.23 -3.45
C ASN A 13 25.90 -2.22 -3.46
N THR A 14 26.54 -1.42 -2.61
CA THR A 14 28.02 -1.42 -2.46
C THR A 14 28.54 -2.78 -1.96
N ILE A 15 27.75 -3.47 -1.13
CA ILE A 15 28.05 -4.82 -0.64
C ILE A 15 27.99 -5.82 -1.80
N GLN A 16 26.99 -5.72 -2.66
CA GLN A 16 26.82 -6.64 -3.78
C GLN A 16 27.84 -6.43 -4.90
N ILE A 17 28.22 -5.17 -5.16
CA ILE A 17 29.20 -4.80 -6.18
C ILE A 17 30.62 -5.16 -5.74
N CYS A 18 30.91 -5.20 -4.43
CA CYS A 18 32.22 -5.54 -3.91
C CYS A 18 32.62 -6.97 -4.33
N PRO A 19 33.68 -7.16 -5.15
CA PRO A 19 34.03 -8.47 -5.71
C PRO A 19 34.63 -9.41 -4.69
N VAL A 20 34.99 -8.91 -3.52
CA VAL A 20 35.58 -9.65 -2.40
C VAL A 20 34.72 -9.53 -1.14
N GLY A 21 34.93 -10.38 -0.16
CA GLY A 21 34.14 -10.38 1.10
C GLY A 21 34.50 -9.24 2.08
N ALA A 22 35.05 -8.12 1.61
CA ALA A 22 35.42 -6.98 2.45
C ALA A 22 34.22 -6.23 3.00
N LEU A 23 33.14 -6.12 2.19
CA LEU A 23 31.90 -5.50 2.61
C LEU A 23 30.83 -6.58 2.84
N THR A 24 30.27 -6.62 4.03
CA THR A 24 29.19 -7.52 4.42
C THR A 24 28.16 -6.76 5.23
N SER A 25 26.87 -7.10 5.04
CA SER A 25 25.83 -6.47 5.84
C SER A 25 25.93 -6.91 7.31
N ALA A 26 25.62 -6.01 8.24
CA ALA A 26 25.59 -6.30 9.67
C ALA A 26 24.70 -7.52 9.99
N ALA A 27 23.56 -7.63 9.32
CA ALA A 27 22.61 -8.72 9.49
C ALA A 27 23.12 -10.09 9.05
N TYR A 28 24.04 -10.14 8.07
CA TYR A 28 24.56 -11.38 7.50
C TYR A 28 25.92 -11.76 8.06
N ARG A 29 26.69 -10.78 8.55
CA ARG A 29 28.06 -10.99 9.05
C ARG A 29 28.13 -12.14 10.05
N PHE A 30 29.05 -13.09 9.84
CA PHE A 30 29.28 -14.30 10.67
C PHE A 30 28.12 -15.28 10.76
N ARG A 31 27.07 -15.17 9.93
CA ARG A 31 25.90 -16.06 10.00
C ARG A 31 26.01 -17.30 9.12
N SER A 32 26.63 -17.19 7.96
CA SER A 32 26.77 -18.28 7.00
C SER A 32 27.90 -18.02 6.02
N ARG A 33 28.43 -19.08 5.43
CA ARG A 33 29.35 -18.97 4.29
C ARG A 33 28.55 -19.00 2.99
N PRO A 34 29.02 -18.33 1.91
CA PRO A 34 28.24 -18.27 0.65
C PRO A 34 27.91 -19.63 0.04
N PHE A 35 28.83 -20.62 0.15
CA PHE A 35 28.63 -21.97 -0.40
C PHE A 35 27.64 -22.84 0.41
N ASP A 36 27.27 -22.42 1.62
CA ASP A 36 26.28 -23.10 2.45
C ASP A 36 24.84 -22.64 2.12
N LEU A 37 24.69 -21.66 1.25
CA LEU A 37 23.40 -21.04 0.94
C LEU A 37 22.74 -21.73 -0.25
N VAL A 38 21.42 -21.89 -0.15
CA VAL A 38 20.54 -22.16 -1.28
C VAL A 38 20.01 -20.83 -1.78
N SER A 39 20.07 -20.59 -3.08
CA SER A 39 19.62 -19.36 -3.72
C SER A 39 18.35 -19.61 -4.50
N SER A 40 17.31 -18.82 -4.26
CA SER A 40 16.03 -18.90 -4.96
C SER A 40 15.72 -17.55 -5.62
N PRO A 41 15.33 -17.52 -6.91
CA PRO A 41 14.78 -16.33 -7.53
C PRO A 41 13.49 -15.90 -6.80
N SER A 42 13.29 -14.60 -6.64
CA SER A 42 12.12 -14.05 -5.97
C SER A 42 11.80 -12.64 -6.48
N VAL A 43 10.75 -12.05 -5.95
CA VAL A 43 10.32 -10.67 -6.23
C VAL A 43 10.20 -9.91 -4.91
N CYS A 44 10.54 -8.63 -4.92
CA CYS A 44 10.44 -7.77 -3.76
C CYS A 44 8.97 -7.48 -3.42
N GLU A 45 8.57 -7.65 -2.16
CA GLU A 45 7.21 -7.47 -1.65
C GLU A 45 6.92 -6.09 -1.05
N HIS A 46 7.85 -5.14 -1.12
CA HIS A 46 7.71 -3.89 -0.35
C HIS A 46 6.98 -2.77 -1.08
N CYS A 47 7.16 -2.64 -2.39
CA CYS A 47 6.51 -1.60 -3.18
C CYS A 47 6.11 -2.11 -4.56
N ALA A 48 5.32 -1.32 -5.28
CA ALA A 48 4.86 -1.65 -6.63
C ALA A 48 5.97 -1.66 -7.71
N GLY A 49 7.23 -1.50 -7.33
CA GLY A 49 8.36 -1.53 -8.26
C GLY A 49 8.56 -2.88 -8.95
N GLY A 50 8.25 -3.99 -8.28
CA GLY A 50 8.37 -5.34 -8.85
C GLY A 50 9.82 -5.79 -9.08
N CYS A 51 10.77 -5.31 -8.28
CA CYS A 51 12.19 -5.63 -8.41
C CYS A 51 12.45 -7.13 -8.32
N ALA A 52 13.21 -7.67 -9.27
CA ALA A 52 13.73 -9.03 -9.20
C ALA A 52 14.78 -9.14 -8.10
N THR A 53 14.65 -10.17 -7.27
CA THR A 53 15.55 -10.43 -6.16
C THR A 53 16.02 -11.87 -6.17
N ARG A 54 17.13 -12.12 -5.48
CA ARG A 54 17.61 -13.45 -5.13
C ARG A 54 17.55 -13.59 -3.61
N THR A 55 16.79 -14.54 -3.12
CA THR A 55 16.68 -14.87 -1.71
C THR A 55 17.62 -16.02 -1.39
N ASP A 56 18.66 -15.75 -0.60
CA ASP A 56 19.61 -16.73 -0.12
C ASP A 56 19.17 -17.23 1.27
N HIS A 57 18.99 -18.53 1.42
CA HIS A 57 18.49 -19.15 2.63
C HIS A 57 19.30 -20.37 3.06
N ARG A 58 19.21 -20.73 4.33
CA ARG A 58 19.86 -21.91 4.92
C ARG A 58 19.00 -22.45 6.05
N ARG A 59 18.77 -23.77 6.10
CA ARG A 59 18.03 -24.47 7.16
C ARG A 59 16.70 -23.77 7.51
N GLY A 60 15.91 -23.45 6.48
CA GLY A 60 14.59 -22.84 6.66
C GLY A 60 14.59 -21.37 7.11
N LYS A 61 15.72 -20.64 7.01
CA LYS A 61 15.83 -19.22 7.32
C LYS A 61 16.39 -18.44 6.16
N VAL A 62 15.81 -17.31 5.82
CA VAL A 62 16.37 -16.34 4.90
C VAL A 62 17.58 -15.69 5.58
N MET A 63 18.72 -15.72 4.91
CA MET A 63 19.97 -15.19 5.42
C MET A 63 20.30 -13.83 4.85
N ARG A 64 19.99 -13.62 3.55
CA ARG A 64 20.18 -12.34 2.87
C ARG A 64 19.32 -12.28 1.59
N ARG A 65 19.11 -11.07 1.10
CA ARG A 65 18.56 -10.80 -0.24
C ARG A 65 19.56 -9.99 -1.06
N LEU A 66 19.61 -10.28 -2.34
CA LEU A 66 20.43 -9.57 -3.32
C LEU A 66 19.53 -9.13 -4.48
N ALA A 67 19.95 -8.09 -5.19
CA ALA A 67 19.33 -7.75 -6.46
C ALA A 67 19.60 -8.88 -7.47
N ALA A 68 18.57 -9.28 -8.22
CA ALA A 68 18.75 -10.07 -9.43
C ALA A 68 18.84 -9.11 -10.63
N ASN A 69 19.47 -9.58 -11.71
CA ASN A 69 19.58 -8.81 -12.93
C ASN A 69 18.25 -8.86 -13.69
N ASP A 70 17.61 -7.71 -13.87
CA ASP A 70 16.44 -7.53 -14.70
C ASP A 70 16.52 -6.17 -15.42
N PRO A 71 17.07 -6.13 -16.64
CA PRO A 71 17.32 -4.88 -17.38
C PRO A 71 16.05 -4.03 -17.59
N GLU A 72 14.89 -4.66 -17.68
CA GLU A 72 13.63 -3.96 -17.91
C GLU A 72 13.05 -3.33 -16.63
N VAL A 73 13.31 -3.89 -15.45
CA VAL A 73 12.71 -3.44 -14.18
C VAL A 73 13.75 -2.74 -13.30
N ASN A 74 14.55 -3.48 -12.56
CA ASN A 74 15.48 -2.92 -11.57
C ASN A 74 16.95 -2.94 -12.00
N GLU A 75 17.25 -3.35 -13.24
CA GLU A 75 18.62 -3.57 -13.70
C GLU A 75 19.34 -4.49 -12.70
N GLU A 76 20.35 -3.98 -12.00
CA GLU A 76 21.06 -4.70 -10.93
C GLU A 76 20.91 -4.00 -9.56
N TRP A 77 19.92 -3.08 -9.43
CA TRP A 77 19.74 -2.26 -8.25
C TRP A 77 18.63 -2.79 -7.34
N LEU A 78 18.84 -2.63 -6.04
CA LEU A 78 17.81 -2.89 -5.02
C LEU A 78 17.94 -1.86 -3.90
N CYS A 79 16.83 -1.27 -3.46
CA CYS A 79 16.84 -0.38 -2.31
C CYS A 79 17.10 -1.16 -1.01
N ASP A 80 17.56 -0.47 0.02
CA ASP A 80 17.93 -1.08 1.30
C ASP A 80 16.74 -1.74 2.00
N LYS A 81 15.52 -1.17 1.86
CA LYS A 81 14.29 -1.82 2.33
C LYS A 81 14.06 -3.18 1.65
N GLY A 82 14.17 -3.25 0.32
CA GLY A 82 14.02 -4.50 -0.43
C GLY A 82 15.09 -5.53 -0.08
N ARG A 83 16.30 -5.06 0.21
CA ARG A 83 17.46 -5.90 0.52
C ARG A 83 17.43 -6.45 1.94
N PHE A 84 17.05 -5.67 2.92
CA PHE A 84 17.19 -5.99 4.35
C PHE A 84 15.85 -6.22 5.06
N GLY A 85 14.74 -5.72 4.51
CA GLY A 85 13.40 -5.81 5.12
C GLY A 85 12.75 -7.19 4.97
N PHE A 86 13.38 -8.28 5.35
CA PHE A 86 12.81 -9.65 5.28
C PHE A 86 12.66 -10.33 6.65
N ARG A 87 13.19 -9.72 7.72
CA ARG A 87 13.23 -10.34 9.04
C ARG A 87 11.87 -10.39 9.74
N TYR A 88 10.92 -9.53 9.33
CA TYR A 88 9.57 -9.51 9.87
C TYR A 88 8.90 -10.90 9.87
N ALA A 89 9.17 -11.70 8.82
CA ALA A 89 8.62 -13.04 8.67
C ALA A 89 9.27 -14.09 9.57
N GLN A 90 10.38 -13.76 10.24
CA GLN A 90 11.18 -14.68 11.04
C GLN A 90 11.24 -14.28 12.53
N LYS A 91 10.42 -13.29 12.94
CA LYS A 91 10.33 -12.90 14.35
C LYS A 91 9.72 -14.03 15.20
N PRO A 92 10.05 -14.09 16.51
CA PRO A 92 9.56 -15.14 17.39
C PRO A 92 8.04 -15.19 17.56
N ASP A 93 7.36 -14.04 17.39
CA ASP A 93 5.92 -13.86 17.49
C ASP A 93 5.15 -14.31 16.24
N ARG A 94 5.78 -15.03 15.34
CA ARG A 94 5.17 -15.55 14.12
C ARG A 94 4.02 -16.50 14.43
N LEU A 95 2.82 -16.22 13.93
CA LEU A 95 1.66 -17.12 14.04
C LEU A 95 1.91 -18.39 13.21
N THR A 96 1.74 -19.55 13.83
CA THR A 96 1.96 -20.87 13.22
C THR A 96 0.79 -21.81 13.39
N THR A 97 -0.14 -21.49 14.29
CA THR A 97 -1.31 -22.29 14.66
C THR A 97 -2.53 -21.36 14.64
N PRO A 98 -3.70 -21.81 14.18
CA PRO A 98 -4.94 -21.06 14.32
C PRO A 98 -5.25 -20.75 15.79
N LEU A 99 -5.93 -19.62 16.04
CA LEU A 99 -6.41 -19.23 17.36
C LEU A 99 -7.93 -19.07 17.29
N VAL A 100 -8.63 -19.47 18.35
CA VAL A 100 -10.07 -19.27 18.51
C VAL A 100 -10.33 -18.64 19.87
N ARG A 101 -11.22 -17.69 19.93
CA ARG A 101 -11.65 -17.03 21.17
C ARG A 101 -12.61 -17.95 21.93
N ASN A 102 -12.28 -18.27 23.16
CA ASN A 102 -13.11 -19.08 24.04
C ASN A 102 -14.22 -18.24 24.70
N GLU A 103 -15.10 -18.90 25.49
CA GLU A 103 -16.22 -18.26 26.19
C GLU A 103 -15.77 -17.19 27.22
N ASP A 104 -14.56 -17.31 27.74
CA ASP A 104 -13.95 -16.34 28.66
C ASP A 104 -13.32 -15.13 27.95
N GLY A 105 -13.42 -15.07 26.60
CA GLY A 105 -12.87 -13.98 25.79
C GLY A 105 -11.35 -14.10 25.53
N VAL A 106 -10.74 -15.26 25.79
CA VAL A 106 -9.31 -15.51 25.59
C VAL A 106 -9.05 -16.20 24.26
N LEU A 107 -8.06 -15.71 23.49
CA LEU A 107 -7.61 -16.40 22.28
C LEU A 107 -6.71 -17.58 22.65
N GLU A 108 -7.11 -18.78 22.25
CA GLU A 108 -6.37 -20.01 22.51
C GLU A 108 -5.99 -20.74 21.22
N PRO A 109 -4.84 -21.45 21.18
CA PRO A 109 -4.48 -22.29 20.06
C PRO A 109 -5.54 -23.36 19.81
N ALA A 110 -5.99 -23.49 18.54
CA ALA A 110 -6.96 -24.46 18.09
C ALA A 110 -6.41 -25.30 16.94
N SER A 111 -6.99 -26.46 16.72
CA SER A 111 -6.73 -27.21 15.49
C SER A 111 -7.33 -26.53 14.27
N TRP A 112 -6.83 -26.83 13.07
CA TRP A 112 -7.40 -26.30 11.83
C TRP A 112 -8.90 -26.63 11.69
N PRO A 113 -9.38 -27.87 11.91
CA PRO A 113 -10.81 -28.18 11.84
C PRO A 113 -11.66 -27.31 12.80
N GLU A 114 -11.27 -27.22 14.08
CA GLU A 114 -11.98 -26.39 15.07
C GLU A 114 -12.07 -24.91 14.68
N ALA A 115 -10.96 -24.33 14.24
CA ALA A 115 -10.93 -22.95 13.82
C ALA A 115 -11.77 -22.71 12.54
N LEU A 116 -11.70 -23.63 11.56
CA LEU A 116 -12.51 -23.56 10.34
C LEU A 116 -14.00 -23.68 10.63
N GLU A 117 -14.40 -24.61 11.52
CA GLU A 117 -15.80 -24.75 11.95
C GLU A 117 -16.31 -23.53 12.70
N ALA A 118 -15.50 -22.94 13.60
CA ALA A 118 -15.85 -21.73 14.33
C ALA A 118 -16.07 -20.56 13.36
N ALA A 119 -15.12 -20.34 12.44
CA ALA A 119 -15.21 -19.30 11.43
C ALA A 119 -16.40 -19.52 10.48
N ALA A 120 -16.64 -20.76 10.03
CA ALA A 120 -17.75 -21.10 9.14
C ALA A 120 -19.12 -20.82 9.78
N ARG A 121 -19.29 -21.14 11.07
CA ARG A 121 -20.53 -20.83 11.82
C ARG A 121 -20.78 -19.32 11.90
N GLY A 122 -19.77 -18.54 12.31
CA GLY A 122 -19.94 -17.11 12.48
C GLY A 122 -20.17 -16.38 11.15
N LEU A 123 -19.37 -16.68 10.13
CA LEU A 123 -19.52 -16.07 8.80
C LEU A 123 -20.80 -16.54 8.08
N GLY A 124 -21.19 -17.81 8.26
CA GLY A 124 -22.46 -18.33 7.72
C GLY A 124 -23.67 -17.59 8.25
N ALA A 125 -23.72 -17.31 9.56
CA ALA A 125 -24.77 -16.52 10.20
C ALA A 125 -24.80 -15.05 9.72
N ALA A 126 -23.67 -14.52 9.26
CA ALA A 126 -23.52 -13.14 8.79
C ALA A 126 -23.61 -12.98 7.26
N ARG A 127 -23.93 -14.04 6.52
CA ARG A 127 -24.00 -14.00 5.05
C ARG A 127 -24.91 -12.87 4.55
N GLY A 128 -24.45 -12.11 3.56
CA GLY A 128 -25.09 -10.90 3.05
C GLY A 128 -24.90 -9.65 3.93
N ARG A 129 -24.30 -9.80 5.12
CA ARG A 129 -23.98 -8.70 6.05
C ARG A 129 -22.55 -8.84 6.59
N ALA A 130 -21.62 -9.19 5.71
CA ALA A 130 -20.22 -9.28 6.02
C ALA A 130 -19.37 -8.40 5.09
N GLY A 131 -18.27 -7.86 5.60
CA GLY A 131 -17.30 -7.08 4.83
C GLY A 131 -15.94 -7.74 4.82
N VAL A 132 -15.14 -7.45 3.79
CA VAL A 132 -13.77 -7.95 3.62
C VAL A 132 -12.80 -6.79 3.47
N LEU A 133 -11.85 -6.68 4.40
CA LEU A 133 -10.75 -5.73 4.34
C LEU A 133 -9.45 -6.48 4.06
N ALA A 134 -8.89 -6.30 2.87
CA ALA A 134 -7.64 -6.90 2.46
C ALA A 134 -6.52 -5.86 2.44
N GLY A 135 -5.34 -6.22 2.92
CA GLY A 135 -4.18 -5.33 2.89
C GLY A 135 -3.46 -5.33 1.55
N GLY A 136 -2.65 -4.30 1.31
CA GLY A 136 -1.91 -4.11 0.05
C GLY A 136 -0.70 -5.04 -0.16
N ARG A 137 -0.57 -6.15 0.59
CA ARG A 137 0.54 -7.13 0.50
C ARG A 137 0.19 -8.41 -0.26
N LEU A 138 -1.05 -8.58 -0.68
CA LEU A 138 -1.54 -9.80 -1.29
C LEU A 138 -0.92 -10.06 -2.67
N THR A 139 -0.67 -11.33 -2.99
CA THR A 139 -0.43 -11.73 -4.38
C THR A 139 -1.73 -11.60 -5.19
N VAL A 140 -1.64 -11.62 -6.51
CA VAL A 140 -2.82 -11.62 -7.39
C VAL A 140 -3.75 -12.77 -7.04
N GLU A 141 -3.16 -13.95 -6.81
CA GLU A 141 -3.90 -15.17 -6.51
C GLU A 141 -4.61 -15.10 -5.15
N ASP A 142 -3.96 -14.54 -4.12
CA ASP A 142 -4.60 -14.35 -2.82
C ASP A 142 -5.72 -13.30 -2.91
N ALA A 143 -5.47 -12.16 -3.58
CA ALA A 143 -6.48 -11.12 -3.78
C ALA A 143 -7.70 -11.63 -4.56
N TYR A 144 -7.47 -12.48 -5.57
CA TYR A 144 -8.54 -13.14 -6.31
C TYR A 144 -9.38 -14.07 -5.42
N ALA A 145 -8.73 -14.84 -4.56
CA ALA A 145 -9.45 -15.70 -3.63
C ALA A 145 -10.33 -14.90 -2.66
N TYR A 146 -9.84 -13.76 -2.14
CA TYR A 146 -10.67 -12.83 -1.34
C TYR A 146 -11.83 -12.25 -2.16
N ALA A 147 -11.59 -11.84 -3.40
CA ALA A 147 -12.62 -11.29 -4.27
C ALA A 147 -13.73 -12.30 -4.57
N LYS A 148 -13.36 -13.56 -4.83
CA LYS A 148 -14.32 -14.66 -5.02
C LYS A 148 -15.03 -15.02 -3.72
N PHE A 149 -14.30 -15.11 -2.61
CA PHE A 149 -14.86 -15.45 -1.28
C PHE A 149 -15.92 -14.44 -0.85
N ALA A 150 -15.65 -13.15 -0.98
CA ALA A 150 -16.63 -12.10 -0.67
C ALA A 150 -17.94 -12.28 -1.44
N ARG A 151 -17.86 -12.52 -2.73
CA ARG A 151 -19.05 -12.53 -3.60
C ARG A 151 -19.78 -13.87 -3.59
N VAL A 152 -19.06 -14.96 -3.59
CA VAL A 152 -19.62 -16.30 -3.67
C VAL A 152 -20.03 -16.83 -2.29
N VAL A 153 -19.12 -16.71 -1.32
CA VAL A 153 -19.32 -17.30 0.02
C VAL A 153 -20.09 -16.32 0.91
N LEU A 154 -19.67 -15.08 1.00
CA LEU A 154 -20.30 -14.08 1.86
C LEU A 154 -21.50 -13.37 1.20
N GLY A 155 -21.64 -13.44 -0.14
CA GLY A 155 -22.75 -12.83 -0.88
C GLY A 155 -22.71 -11.30 -0.89
N THR A 156 -21.54 -10.68 -0.93
CA THR A 156 -21.38 -9.23 -0.84
C THR A 156 -20.35 -8.68 -1.84
N ASN A 157 -20.52 -7.41 -2.25
CA ASN A 157 -19.50 -6.61 -2.92
C ASN A 157 -18.69 -5.73 -1.94
N ASP A 158 -18.94 -5.82 -0.64
CA ASP A 158 -18.23 -5.09 0.41
C ASP A 158 -16.83 -5.68 0.61
N ILE A 159 -15.94 -5.38 -0.32
CA ILE A 159 -14.54 -5.76 -0.30
C ILE A 159 -13.67 -4.63 -0.81
N ASP A 160 -12.60 -4.31 -0.07
CA ASP A 160 -11.64 -3.30 -0.48
C ASP A 160 -10.22 -3.67 -0.01
N PHE A 161 -9.23 -3.48 -0.90
CA PHE A 161 -7.81 -3.68 -0.58
C PHE A 161 -7.13 -2.41 -0.06
N ARG A 162 -7.77 -1.25 -0.14
CA ARG A 162 -7.19 0.05 0.16
C ARG A 162 -7.21 0.34 1.67
N ALA A 163 -6.55 -0.51 2.44
CA ALA A 163 -6.36 -0.35 3.89
C ALA A 163 -5.39 0.82 4.18
N ARG A 164 -5.74 2.02 3.76
CA ARG A 164 -5.02 3.29 3.84
C ARG A 164 -5.96 4.45 3.56
N VAL A 165 -5.46 5.69 3.63
CA VAL A 165 -6.24 6.84 3.15
C VAL A 165 -6.59 6.65 1.68
N HIS A 166 -7.87 6.78 1.34
CA HIS A 166 -8.46 6.53 0.03
C HIS A 166 -9.71 7.40 -0.16
N SER A 167 -10.34 7.30 -1.33
CA SER A 167 -11.65 7.91 -1.63
C SER A 167 -12.49 7.02 -2.54
N THR A 168 -13.79 7.29 -2.63
CA THR A 168 -14.67 6.65 -3.63
C THR A 168 -14.23 7.01 -5.05
N GLU A 169 -13.81 8.27 -5.27
CA GLU A 169 -13.22 8.74 -6.53
C GLU A 169 -12.06 7.83 -6.99
N GLU A 170 -11.20 7.39 -6.05
CA GLU A 170 -10.09 6.50 -6.40
C GLU A 170 -10.59 5.14 -6.91
N ALA A 171 -11.65 4.56 -6.32
CA ALA A 171 -12.19 3.30 -6.81
C ALA A 171 -12.66 3.42 -8.26
N ASP A 172 -13.37 4.49 -8.57
CA ASP A 172 -13.87 4.74 -9.92
C ASP A 172 -12.73 5.08 -10.90
N PHE A 173 -11.75 5.86 -10.47
CA PHE A 173 -10.54 6.15 -11.25
C PHE A 173 -9.76 4.86 -11.59
N LEU A 174 -9.54 3.98 -10.62
CA LEU A 174 -8.84 2.71 -10.83
C LEU A 174 -9.63 1.80 -11.79
N ALA A 175 -10.94 1.77 -11.67
CA ALA A 175 -11.81 0.99 -12.53
C ALA A 175 -11.84 1.52 -13.98
N ALA A 176 -11.86 2.84 -14.16
CA ALA A 176 -11.94 3.47 -15.49
C ALA A 176 -10.59 3.50 -16.23
N HIS A 177 -9.50 3.84 -15.54
CA HIS A 177 -8.24 4.17 -16.17
C HIS A 177 -7.13 3.12 -15.98
N ILE A 178 -7.20 2.28 -14.93
CA ILE A 178 -6.11 1.40 -14.55
C ILE A 178 -6.42 -0.08 -14.81
N ALA A 179 -7.58 -0.56 -14.37
CA ALA A 179 -7.95 -1.97 -14.49
C ALA A 179 -7.94 -2.46 -15.94
N GLY A 180 -7.36 -3.62 -16.20
CA GLY A 180 -7.25 -4.22 -17.53
C GLY A 180 -6.22 -3.57 -18.47
N HIS A 181 -5.52 -2.52 -18.04
CA HIS A 181 -4.44 -1.89 -18.81
C HIS A 181 -3.07 -2.26 -18.26
N GLY A 182 -2.11 -2.51 -19.12
CA GLY A 182 -0.74 -2.75 -18.72
C GLY A 182 0.02 -3.67 -19.67
N ARG A 183 1.33 -3.77 -19.45
CA ARG A 183 2.24 -4.49 -20.32
C ARG A 183 1.81 -5.94 -20.57
N ASP A 184 1.49 -6.70 -19.53
CA ASP A 184 1.14 -8.12 -19.63
C ASP A 184 -0.39 -8.36 -19.58
N LEU A 185 -1.20 -7.28 -19.61
CA LEU A 185 -2.65 -7.33 -19.59
C LEU A 185 -3.23 -7.13 -21.00
N ASP A 186 -3.15 -5.92 -21.54
CA ASP A 186 -3.63 -5.57 -22.88
C ASP A 186 -2.50 -5.18 -23.86
N GLY A 187 -1.25 -5.28 -23.40
CA GLY A 187 -0.07 -4.88 -24.16
C GLY A 187 0.12 -3.37 -24.24
N THR A 188 -0.70 -2.60 -23.53
CA THR A 188 -0.63 -1.12 -23.47
C THR A 188 0.06 -0.65 -22.20
N GLY A 189 0.04 0.64 -21.98
CA GLY A 189 0.57 1.26 -20.78
C GLY A 189 2.03 1.66 -20.90
N LEU A 190 2.52 2.17 -19.77
CA LEU A 190 3.90 2.63 -19.63
C LEU A 190 4.76 1.53 -19.01
N THR A 191 6.03 1.53 -19.39
CA THR A 191 7.06 0.67 -18.79
C THR A 191 8.16 1.53 -18.18
N TYR A 192 9.03 0.94 -17.37
CA TYR A 192 10.24 1.62 -16.88
C TYR A 192 11.05 2.23 -18.04
N THR A 193 11.17 1.48 -19.14
CA THR A 193 11.90 1.94 -20.33
C THR A 193 11.21 3.12 -21.02
N THR A 194 9.88 3.10 -21.12
CA THR A 194 9.14 4.22 -21.73
C THR A 194 9.11 5.44 -20.82
N LEU A 195 9.03 5.26 -19.49
CA LEU A 195 9.15 6.34 -18.52
C LEU A 195 10.54 7.01 -18.58
N GLU A 196 11.61 6.22 -18.69
CA GLU A 196 12.98 6.72 -18.84
C GLU A 196 13.17 7.50 -20.16
N LYS A 197 12.38 7.20 -21.19
CA LYS A 197 12.44 7.88 -22.49
C LYS A 197 11.50 9.09 -22.60
N ALA A 198 10.61 9.28 -21.64
CA ALA A 198 9.66 10.39 -21.65
C ALA A 198 10.39 11.74 -21.66
N PRO A 199 9.97 12.73 -22.46
CA PRO A 199 10.60 14.06 -22.49
C PRO A 199 10.34 14.85 -21.20
N ALA A 200 9.17 14.63 -20.60
CA ALA A 200 8.75 15.26 -19.36
C ALA A 200 7.90 14.30 -18.51
N VAL A 201 8.02 14.43 -17.18
CA VAL A 201 7.24 13.68 -16.20
C VAL A 201 6.72 14.64 -15.14
N LEU A 202 5.40 14.60 -14.89
CA LEU A 202 4.77 15.29 -13.76
C LEU A 202 4.45 14.25 -12.67
N LEU A 203 4.89 14.52 -11.45
CA LEU A 203 4.57 13.71 -10.26
C LEU A 203 3.47 14.43 -9.47
N ALA A 204 2.32 13.77 -9.28
CA ALA A 204 1.19 14.28 -8.53
C ALA A 204 0.81 13.31 -7.40
N GLY A 205 0.90 13.77 -6.14
CA GLY A 205 0.66 12.91 -4.98
C GLY A 205 1.65 11.73 -4.86
N PHE A 206 2.85 11.87 -5.41
CA PHE A 206 3.86 10.80 -5.50
C PHE A 206 5.27 11.34 -5.23
N GLU A 207 6.01 10.67 -4.34
CA GLU A 207 7.42 10.92 -4.07
C GLU A 207 8.26 9.70 -4.42
N SER A 208 9.03 9.81 -5.50
CA SER A 208 9.63 8.66 -6.15
C SER A 208 10.71 7.94 -5.31
N GLU A 209 11.56 8.67 -4.56
CA GLU A 209 12.63 8.06 -3.73
C GLU A 209 12.04 7.29 -2.54
N GLU A 210 10.95 7.79 -1.95
CA GLU A 210 10.33 7.22 -0.75
C GLU A 210 9.29 6.12 -1.07
N GLU A 211 8.52 6.28 -2.14
CA GLU A 211 7.38 5.41 -2.43
C GLU A 211 7.70 4.31 -3.47
N ALA A 212 8.59 4.59 -4.44
CA ALA A 212 9.03 3.62 -5.44
C ALA A 212 10.48 3.85 -5.90
N PRO A 213 11.47 3.46 -5.07
CA PRO A 213 12.89 3.77 -5.32
C PRO A 213 13.43 3.33 -6.69
N GLY A 214 12.87 2.27 -7.30
CA GLY A 214 13.20 1.85 -8.66
C GLY A 214 12.81 2.91 -9.71
N VAL A 215 11.65 3.55 -9.55
CA VAL A 215 11.20 4.65 -10.41
C VAL A 215 12.11 5.86 -10.24
N PHE A 216 12.47 6.21 -9.00
CA PHE A 216 13.42 7.28 -8.73
C PHE A 216 14.76 7.09 -9.47
N LEU A 217 15.32 5.88 -9.45
CA LEU A 217 16.58 5.62 -10.16
C LEU A 217 16.44 5.83 -11.68
N ARG A 218 15.29 5.45 -12.26
CA ARG A 218 15.02 5.66 -13.69
C ARG A 218 14.88 7.15 -14.03
N LEU A 219 14.16 7.93 -13.23
CA LEU A 219 14.02 9.38 -13.42
C LEU A 219 15.39 10.08 -13.31
N ARG A 220 16.18 9.74 -12.27
CA ARG A 220 17.53 10.29 -12.11
C ARG A 220 18.46 9.93 -13.26
N LYS A 221 18.42 8.70 -13.75
CA LYS A 221 19.19 8.23 -14.91
C LYS A 221 18.76 8.96 -16.19
N ALA A 222 17.45 9.11 -16.40
CA ALA A 222 16.89 9.81 -17.55
C ALA A 222 17.27 11.28 -17.57
N HIS A 223 17.21 11.97 -16.44
CA HIS A 223 17.67 13.35 -16.32
C HIS A 223 19.15 13.48 -16.69
N ARG A 224 20.02 12.65 -16.10
CA ARG A 224 21.47 12.73 -16.34
C ARG A 224 21.88 12.41 -17.78
N ASN A 225 21.23 11.43 -18.40
CA ASN A 225 21.65 10.93 -19.70
C ASN A 225 20.90 11.58 -20.87
N ARG A 226 19.71 12.16 -20.63
CA ARG A 226 18.81 12.64 -21.68
C ARG A 226 18.23 14.03 -21.42
N GLY A 227 18.51 14.63 -20.25
CA GLY A 227 17.94 15.93 -19.87
C GLY A 227 16.42 15.86 -19.63
N GLN A 228 15.87 14.68 -19.25
CA GLN A 228 14.45 14.57 -18.91
C GLN A 228 14.06 15.59 -17.86
N ARG A 229 12.92 16.25 -18.06
CA ARG A 229 12.37 17.24 -17.14
C ARG A 229 11.36 16.55 -16.23
N THR A 230 11.62 16.57 -14.93
CA THR A 230 10.70 16.07 -13.91
C THR A 230 10.13 17.25 -13.14
N PHE A 231 8.80 17.33 -13.05
CA PHE A 231 8.07 18.30 -12.24
C PHE A 231 7.34 17.57 -11.12
N SER A 232 7.19 18.20 -9.96
CA SER A 232 6.46 17.60 -8.84
C SER A 232 5.51 18.62 -8.20
N LEU A 233 4.22 18.26 -8.11
CA LEU A 233 3.23 18.94 -7.28
C LEU A 233 3.41 18.49 -5.84
N ALA A 234 4.06 19.29 -5.03
CA ALA A 234 4.39 18.96 -3.64
C ALA A 234 4.55 20.23 -2.81
N PRO A 235 4.43 20.17 -1.48
CA PRO A 235 4.63 21.35 -0.64
C PRO A 235 6.08 21.83 -0.60
N TYR A 236 7.07 20.97 -0.80
CA TYR A 236 8.49 21.34 -0.83
C TYR A 236 9.30 20.43 -1.75
N ALA A 237 10.48 20.89 -2.15
CA ALA A 237 11.42 20.08 -2.92
C ALA A 237 12.05 19.01 -2.02
N THR A 238 11.67 17.74 -2.27
CA THR A 238 12.25 16.62 -1.57
C THR A 238 13.66 16.34 -2.07
N ARG A 239 14.45 15.70 -1.24
CA ARG A 239 15.80 15.26 -1.62
C ARG A 239 15.80 14.34 -2.86
N GLY A 240 14.78 13.49 -2.99
CA GLY A 240 14.58 12.65 -4.16
C GLY A 240 14.35 13.45 -5.42
N LEU A 241 13.50 14.47 -5.35
CA LEU A 241 13.24 15.38 -6.47
C LEU A 241 14.52 16.12 -6.91
N GLU A 242 15.27 16.68 -5.96
CA GLU A 242 16.53 17.39 -6.25
C GLU A 242 17.57 16.47 -6.89
N LYS A 243 17.77 15.26 -6.36
CA LYS A 243 18.70 14.26 -6.92
C LYS A 243 18.29 13.79 -8.32
N ALA A 244 16.99 13.80 -8.63
CA ALA A 244 16.47 13.51 -9.96
C ALA A 244 16.53 14.72 -10.92
N GLY A 245 17.07 15.87 -10.46
CA GLY A 245 17.13 17.10 -11.24
C GLY A 245 15.73 17.68 -11.53
N GLY A 246 14.78 17.43 -10.64
CA GLY A 246 13.40 17.83 -10.82
C GLY A 246 13.12 19.27 -10.35
N THR A 247 11.99 19.79 -10.80
CA THR A 247 11.49 21.13 -10.50
C THR A 247 10.24 21.02 -9.62
N LEU A 248 10.22 21.75 -8.51
CA LEU A 248 9.05 21.87 -7.65
C LEU A 248 8.00 22.80 -8.26
N LEU A 249 6.76 22.34 -8.30
CA LEU A 249 5.56 23.17 -8.45
C LEU A 249 4.92 23.25 -7.05
N PRO A 250 5.09 24.35 -6.30
CA PRO A 250 4.74 24.39 -4.88
C PRO A 250 3.21 24.34 -4.70
N ALA A 251 2.71 23.21 -4.29
CA ALA A 251 1.30 22.95 -4.04
C ALA A 251 1.06 22.73 -2.53
N ALA A 252 0.21 23.57 -1.92
CA ALA A 252 -0.34 23.28 -0.61
C ALA A 252 -1.33 22.09 -0.73
N PRO A 253 -1.46 21.25 0.32
CA PRO A 253 -2.41 20.14 0.27
C PRO A 253 -3.83 20.60 -0.04
N GLY A 254 -4.45 19.97 -1.05
CA GLY A 254 -5.78 20.33 -1.54
C GLY A 254 -5.77 21.26 -2.76
N THR A 255 -4.65 21.91 -3.10
CA THR A 255 -4.54 22.77 -4.29
C THR A 255 -4.10 22.04 -5.55
N GLU A 256 -3.82 20.74 -5.45
CA GLU A 256 -3.33 19.93 -6.56
C GLU A 256 -4.32 19.90 -7.73
N THR A 257 -5.63 19.94 -7.45
CA THR A 257 -6.68 20.00 -8.47
C THR A 257 -6.59 21.29 -9.29
N GLU A 258 -6.41 22.44 -8.63
CA GLU A 258 -6.26 23.74 -9.29
C GLU A 258 -4.99 23.79 -10.16
N TRP A 259 -3.89 23.23 -9.66
CA TRP A 259 -2.65 23.09 -10.42
C TRP A 259 -2.84 22.23 -11.68
N LEU A 260 -3.46 21.07 -11.55
CA LEU A 260 -3.70 20.15 -12.67
C LEU A 260 -4.61 20.79 -13.74
N ASP A 261 -5.66 21.50 -13.32
CA ASP A 261 -6.55 22.22 -14.23
C ASP A 261 -5.83 23.39 -14.93
N ALA A 262 -4.98 24.14 -14.21
CA ALA A 262 -4.19 25.20 -14.78
C ALA A 262 -3.16 24.68 -15.81
N LEU A 263 -2.49 23.56 -15.52
CA LEU A 263 -1.55 22.90 -16.44
C LEU A 263 -2.25 22.36 -17.69
N ALA A 264 -3.52 21.95 -17.57
CA ALA A 264 -4.35 21.44 -18.66
C ALA A 264 -4.90 22.53 -19.57
N ALA A 265 -5.06 23.75 -19.08
CA ALA A 265 -5.72 24.86 -19.78
C ALA A 265 -5.03 25.22 -21.11
N ASN A 266 -5.86 25.48 -22.15
CA ASN A 266 -5.39 25.94 -23.46
C ASN A 266 -6.31 27.06 -23.96
N PRO A 267 -5.84 28.32 -24.14
CA PRO A 267 -4.44 28.76 -23.93
C PRO A 267 -4.00 28.57 -22.46
N VAL A 268 -2.69 28.55 -22.25
CA VAL A 268 -2.11 28.44 -20.91
C VAL A 268 -2.75 29.48 -19.98
N SER A 269 -3.16 29.03 -18.79
CA SER A 269 -3.85 29.85 -17.81
C SER A 269 -3.05 31.12 -17.48
N ALA A 270 -3.72 32.29 -17.49
CA ALA A 270 -3.10 33.60 -17.26
C ALA A 270 -2.40 33.75 -15.88
N GLY A 271 -2.66 32.84 -14.95
CA GLY A 271 -1.99 32.80 -13.63
C GLY A 271 -0.82 31.83 -13.54
N LEU A 272 -0.49 31.12 -14.62
CA LEU A 272 0.58 30.13 -14.64
C LEU A 272 1.85 30.75 -15.19
N GLU A 273 2.81 31.06 -14.32
CA GLU A 273 4.06 31.71 -14.68
C GLU A 273 5.28 30.81 -14.39
N GLY A 274 6.40 31.08 -15.02
CA GLY A 274 7.70 30.48 -14.74
C GLY A 274 7.72 28.95 -14.87
N ASP A 275 7.90 28.25 -13.78
CA ASP A 275 8.00 26.76 -13.76
C ASP A 275 6.67 26.09 -14.12
N GLY A 276 5.54 26.68 -13.77
CA GLY A 276 4.22 26.20 -14.14
C GLY A 276 3.98 26.26 -15.64
N GLU A 277 4.35 27.36 -16.29
CA GLU A 277 4.25 27.50 -17.75
C GLU A 277 5.15 26.48 -18.47
N ARG A 278 6.41 26.33 -17.99
CA ARG A 278 7.34 25.32 -18.52
C ARG A 278 6.78 23.91 -18.38
N ALA A 279 6.17 23.57 -17.25
CA ALA A 279 5.55 22.28 -17.03
C ALA A 279 4.35 22.05 -17.97
N SER A 280 3.48 23.05 -18.13
CA SER A 280 2.33 22.99 -19.03
C SER A 280 2.75 22.76 -20.49
N GLN A 281 3.79 23.44 -20.95
CA GLN A 281 4.35 23.25 -22.29
C GLN A 281 4.98 21.85 -22.45
N ALA A 282 5.76 21.43 -21.45
CA ALA A 282 6.45 20.15 -21.47
C ALA A 282 5.49 18.94 -21.48
N LEU A 283 4.35 19.05 -20.79
CA LEU A 283 3.33 17.99 -20.78
C LEU A 283 2.64 17.78 -22.14
N ARG A 284 2.72 18.75 -23.04
CA ARG A 284 2.18 18.65 -24.41
C ARG A 284 3.15 18.02 -25.41
N GLU A 285 4.36 17.73 -24.99
CA GLU A 285 5.32 17.02 -25.83
C GLU A 285 4.93 15.55 -25.98
N PRO A 286 4.99 14.99 -27.21
CA PRO A 286 4.64 13.60 -27.43
C PRO A 286 5.44 12.64 -26.52
N GLY A 287 4.74 11.81 -25.76
CA GLY A 287 5.35 10.87 -24.82
C GLY A 287 5.56 11.40 -23.42
N ALA A 288 5.12 12.62 -23.10
CA ALA A 288 5.08 13.12 -21.73
C ALA A 288 4.18 12.25 -20.84
N VAL A 289 4.44 12.26 -19.53
CA VAL A 289 3.80 11.37 -18.57
C VAL A 289 3.32 12.14 -17.35
N ILE A 290 2.11 11.84 -16.90
CA ILE A 290 1.58 12.22 -15.58
C ILE A 290 1.56 10.97 -14.71
N VAL A 291 2.34 10.98 -13.63
CA VAL A 291 2.38 9.93 -12.61
C VAL A 291 1.51 10.36 -11.44
N VAL A 292 0.51 9.55 -11.11
CA VAL A 292 -0.32 9.73 -9.90
C VAL A 292 0.02 8.68 -8.86
N GLY A 293 0.21 9.13 -7.62
CA GLY A 293 0.39 8.27 -6.46
C GLY A 293 -0.88 8.12 -5.62
N GLU A 294 -0.84 7.21 -4.65
CA GLU A 294 -1.98 6.94 -3.75
C GLU A 294 -2.44 8.18 -2.96
N ARG A 295 -1.52 9.13 -2.69
CA ARG A 295 -1.83 10.33 -1.90
C ARG A 295 -2.76 11.31 -2.61
N LEU A 296 -2.81 11.28 -3.95
CA LEU A 296 -3.74 12.14 -4.70
C LEU A 296 -5.21 11.76 -4.45
N ALA A 297 -5.48 10.53 -4.02
CA ALA A 297 -6.81 10.09 -3.60
C ALA A 297 -7.35 10.83 -2.36
N ALA A 298 -6.48 11.44 -1.56
CA ALA A 298 -6.89 12.27 -0.42
C ALA A 298 -7.34 13.69 -0.83
N VAL A 299 -7.12 14.08 -2.09
CA VAL A 299 -7.46 15.39 -2.65
C VAL A 299 -8.75 15.26 -3.47
N PRO A 300 -9.90 15.78 -2.99
CA PRO A 300 -11.16 15.68 -3.73
C PRO A 300 -11.07 16.27 -5.13
N GLY A 301 -11.44 15.51 -6.14
CA GLY A 301 -11.33 15.87 -7.54
C GLY A 301 -9.91 15.80 -8.13
N GLY A 302 -8.90 15.40 -7.33
CA GLY A 302 -7.50 15.36 -7.76
C GLY A 302 -7.23 14.32 -8.85
N LEU A 303 -7.77 13.12 -8.70
CA LEU A 303 -7.64 12.05 -9.69
C LEU A 303 -8.41 12.37 -10.97
N THR A 304 -9.62 12.93 -10.84
CA THR A 304 -10.42 13.43 -11.97
C THR A 304 -9.67 14.52 -12.74
N ALA A 305 -9.06 15.48 -12.03
CA ALA A 305 -8.26 16.54 -12.65
C ALA A 305 -7.01 15.98 -13.35
N ALA A 306 -6.35 14.96 -12.78
CA ALA A 306 -5.21 14.31 -13.41
C ALA A 306 -5.60 13.62 -14.73
N ALA A 307 -6.75 12.93 -14.76
CA ALA A 307 -7.28 12.31 -15.98
C ALA A 307 -7.64 13.36 -17.04
N ARG A 308 -8.28 14.48 -16.64
CA ARG A 308 -8.54 15.62 -17.54
C ARG A 308 -7.25 16.22 -18.08
N ALA A 309 -6.27 16.44 -17.21
CA ALA A 309 -4.97 16.99 -17.61
C ALA A 309 -4.25 16.08 -18.61
N ALA A 310 -4.27 14.78 -18.39
CA ALA A 310 -3.70 13.82 -19.33
C ALA A 310 -4.38 13.89 -20.70
N THR A 311 -5.71 13.91 -20.72
CA THR A 311 -6.50 14.03 -21.97
C THR A 311 -6.23 15.36 -22.68
N ALA A 312 -6.24 16.48 -21.96
CA ALA A 312 -6.08 17.81 -22.54
C ALA A 312 -4.67 18.09 -23.06
N THR A 313 -3.64 17.52 -22.44
CA THR A 313 -2.24 17.70 -22.84
C THR A 313 -1.75 16.62 -23.82
N GLY A 314 -2.43 15.48 -23.91
CA GLY A 314 -1.96 14.28 -24.61
C GLY A 314 -0.89 13.49 -23.86
N ALA A 315 -0.60 13.86 -22.62
CA ALA A 315 0.31 13.10 -21.76
C ALA A 315 -0.29 11.76 -21.38
N LYS A 316 0.57 10.74 -21.21
CA LYS A 316 0.14 9.44 -20.73
C LYS A 316 -0.06 9.46 -19.23
N LEU A 317 -1.15 8.87 -18.75
CA LEU A 317 -1.47 8.73 -17.33
C LEU A 317 -0.99 7.38 -16.80
N VAL A 318 -0.36 7.37 -15.62
CA VAL A 318 0.02 6.15 -14.91
C VAL A 318 -0.22 6.30 -13.41
N TRP A 319 -0.70 5.24 -12.79
CA TRP A 319 -0.84 5.14 -11.35
C TRP A 319 0.25 4.25 -10.77
N ILE A 320 0.97 4.75 -9.78
CA ILE A 320 2.01 4.01 -9.07
C ILE A 320 1.62 3.91 -7.60
N PRO A 321 1.07 2.76 -7.18
CA PRO A 321 0.74 2.55 -5.77
C PRO A 321 2.01 2.31 -4.96
N ARG A 322 1.93 2.56 -3.66
CA ARG A 322 3.08 2.35 -2.76
C ARG A 322 3.31 0.88 -2.42
N ARG A 323 2.24 0.07 -2.30
CA ARG A 323 2.36 -1.33 -1.88
C ARG A 323 2.41 -2.30 -3.06
N ALA A 324 3.16 -3.39 -2.90
CA ALA A 324 3.42 -4.36 -3.98
C ALA A 324 2.18 -5.09 -4.52
N GLY A 325 1.20 -5.35 -3.66
CA GLY A 325 0.00 -6.11 -4.03
C GLY A 325 -1.14 -5.28 -4.59
N GLU A 326 -1.12 -3.94 -4.45
CA GLU A 326 -2.28 -3.10 -4.78
C GLU A 326 -2.64 -3.14 -6.27
N ARG A 327 -1.65 -3.11 -7.15
CA ARG A 327 -1.91 -3.20 -8.60
C ARG A 327 -2.55 -4.54 -8.98
N GLY A 328 -2.08 -5.63 -8.37
CA GLY A 328 -2.65 -6.96 -8.55
C GLY A 328 -4.06 -7.08 -7.96
N ALA A 329 -4.33 -6.43 -6.85
CA ALA A 329 -5.65 -6.43 -6.21
C ALA A 329 -6.73 -5.73 -7.06
N VAL A 330 -6.36 -4.69 -7.82
CA VAL A 330 -7.26 -4.08 -8.83
C VAL A 330 -7.66 -5.12 -9.88
N GLU A 331 -6.69 -5.82 -10.46
CA GLU A 331 -6.95 -6.84 -11.49
C GLU A 331 -7.69 -8.07 -10.96
N ALA A 332 -7.46 -8.41 -9.71
CA ALA A 332 -8.16 -9.49 -9.03
C ALA A 332 -9.61 -9.16 -8.65
N GLY A 333 -10.05 -7.92 -8.81
CA GLY A 333 -11.39 -7.48 -8.46
C GLY A 333 -11.63 -7.32 -6.96
N ALA A 334 -10.58 -7.04 -6.18
CA ALA A 334 -10.68 -6.78 -4.73
C ALA A 334 -11.08 -5.32 -4.43
N LEU A 335 -11.97 -4.77 -5.23
CA LEU A 335 -12.59 -3.46 -5.10
C LEU A 335 -14.12 -3.59 -5.11
N PRO A 336 -14.86 -2.68 -4.44
CA PRO A 336 -16.32 -2.76 -4.36
C PRO A 336 -17.03 -2.64 -5.71
N SER A 337 -16.39 -1.99 -6.67
CA SER A 337 -16.94 -1.71 -8.01
C SER A 337 -16.51 -2.69 -9.10
N LEU A 338 -15.51 -3.57 -8.81
CA LEU A 338 -14.90 -4.43 -9.82
C LEU A 338 -15.01 -5.93 -9.50
N LEU A 339 -15.25 -6.70 -10.55
CA LEU A 339 -14.96 -8.12 -10.66
C LEU A 339 -13.59 -8.30 -11.35
N PRO A 340 -13.00 -9.50 -11.34
CA PRO A 340 -11.67 -9.73 -11.90
C PRO A 340 -11.53 -9.30 -13.36
N GLY A 341 -10.35 -8.81 -13.72
CA GLY A 341 -10.00 -8.39 -15.08
C GLY A 341 -10.60 -7.06 -15.51
N GLY A 342 -10.97 -6.20 -14.56
CA GLY A 342 -11.55 -4.88 -14.84
C GLY A 342 -13.03 -4.89 -15.22
N ARG A 343 -13.75 -5.96 -14.92
CA ARG A 343 -15.19 -6.11 -15.14
C ARG A 343 -15.97 -5.28 -14.14
N PRO A 344 -16.83 -4.33 -14.57
CA PRO A 344 -17.67 -3.59 -13.63
C PRO A 344 -18.66 -4.52 -12.92
N ALA A 345 -18.73 -4.47 -11.60
CA ALA A 345 -19.64 -5.33 -10.81
C ALA A 345 -21.13 -5.01 -11.06
N THR A 346 -21.42 -3.80 -11.53
CA THR A 346 -22.78 -3.37 -11.90
C THR A 346 -23.20 -3.79 -13.31
N ASP A 347 -22.28 -4.20 -14.17
CA ASP A 347 -22.57 -4.65 -15.54
C ASP A 347 -23.14 -6.08 -15.54
N PRO A 348 -24.35 -6.33 -16.10
CA PRO A 348 -24.97 -7.66 -16.11
C PRO A 348 -24.14 -8.72 -16.83
N ARG A 349 -23.56 -8.39 -18.00
CA ARG A 349 -22.73 -9.30 -18.77
C ARG A 349 -21.45 -9.68 -18.02
N ALA A 350 -20.82 -8.72 -17.37
CA ALA A 350 -19.64 -8.96 -16.53
C ALA A 350 -19.95 -9.95 -15.40
N ARG A 351 -21.11 -9.80 -14.74
CA ARG A 351 -21.56 -10.74 -13.69
C ARG A 351 -21.88 -12.11 -14.26
N GLU A 352 -22.57 -12.21 -15.38
CA GLU A 352 -22.92 -13.48 -16.04
C GLU A 352 -21.66 -14.27 -16.45
N GLU A 353 -20.69 -13.63 -17.09
CA GLU A 353 -19.42 -14.25 -17.48
C GLU A 353 -18.65 -14.74 -16.25
N THR A 354 -18.58 -13.92 -15.21
CA THR A 354 -17.88 -14.28 -13.96
C THR A 354 -18.61 -15.40 -13.21
N ALA A 355 -19.94 -15.33 -13.11
CA ALA A 355 -20.75 -16.36 -12.45
C ALA A 355 -20.62 -17.71 -13.15
N ALA A 356 -20.59 -17.73 -14.50
CA ALA A 356 -20.40 -18.95 -15.28
C ALA A 356 -19.05 -19.61 -15.02
N VAL A 357 -17.96 -18.82 -14.89
CA VAL A 357 -16.62 -19.36 -14.57
C VAL A 357 -16.55 -19.83 -13.12
N TRP A 358 -17.17 -19.10 -12.18
CA TRP A 358 -17.19 -19.46 -10.76
C TRP A 358 -18.20 -20.56 -10.42
N GLY A 359 -19.02 -21.02 -11.38
CA GLY A 359 -19.98 -22.07 -11.18
C GLY A 359 -21.12 -21.70 -10.24
N VAL A 360 -21.50 -20.41 -10.22
CA VAL A 360 -22.61 -19.89 -9.39
C VAL A 360 -23.72 -19.36 -10.25
N ARG A 361 -24.94 -19.28 -9.68
CA ARG A 361 -26.14 -18.85 -10.41
C ARG A 361 -26.14 -17.33 -10.65
N GLU A 362 -25.74 -16.57 -9.63
CA GLU A 362 -25.75 -15.11 -9.66
C GLU A 362 -24.72 -14.52 -8.69
N LEU A 363 -24.35 -13.28 -8.94
CA LEU A 363 -23.45 -12.49 -8.11
C LEU A 363 -24.14 -11.22 -7.60
N PRO A 364 -23.70 -10.65 -6.47
CA PRO A 364 -24.22 -9.37 -6.00
C PRO A 364 -24.14 -8.29 -7.09
N HIS A 365 -25.22 -7.51 -7.26
CA HIS A 365 -25.37 -6.56 -8.37
C HIS A 365 -25.26 -5.09 -7.97
N HIS A 366 -25.24 -4.81 -6.66
CA HIS A 366 -25.09 -3.46 -6.13
C HIS A 366 -23.64 -3.04 -6.05
N TYR A 367 -23.37 -1.75 -6.02
CA TYR A 367 -22.07 -1.20 -5.72
C TYR A 367 -21.75 -1.50 -4.24
N GLY A 368 -20.57 -2.05 -3.96
CA GLY A 368 -20.18 -2.40 -2.60
C GLY A 368 -19.65 -1.19 -1.82
N ARG A 369 -19.47 -1.38 -0.52
CA ARG A 369 -18.85 -0.41 0.39
C ARG A 369 -17.33 -0.41 0.24
N ASP A 370 -16.71 0.76 0.27
CA ASP A 370 -15.25 0.90 0.40
C ASP A 370 -14.78 0.69 1.86
N THR A 371 -13.47 0.73 2.09
CA THR A 371 -12.88 0.49 3.42
C THR A 371 -13.48 1.38 4.51
N GLY A 372 -13.68 2.68 4.25
CA GLY A 372 -14.27 3.61 5.21
C GLY A 372 -15.73 3.27 5.51
N GLN A 373 -16.50 2.99 4.49
CA GLN A 373 -17.91 2.60 4.61
C GLN A 373 -18.09 1.21 5.25
N ILE A 374 -17.19 0.26 5.00
CA ILE A 374 -17.19 -1.06 5.68
C ILE A 374 -16.96 -0.87 7.18
N ILE A 375 -16.00 -0.02 7.57
CA ILE A 375 -15.71 0.28 8.97
C ILE A 375 -16.92 0.94 9.64
N GLU A 376 -17.53 1.94 8.99
CA GLU A 376 -18.73 2.61 9.51
C GLU A 376 -19.90 1.64 9.68
N ALA A 377 -20.15 0.81 8.66
CA ALA A 377 -21.24 -0.18 8.70
C ALA A 377 -21.01 -1.27 9.78
N ALA A 378 -19.74 -1.62 10.07
CA ALA A 378 -19.41 -2.53 11.16
C ALA A 378 -19.63 -1.86 12.53
N ALA A 379 -19.26 -0.58 12.68
CA ALA A 379 -19.45 0.17 13.92
C ALA A 379 -20.94 0.37 14.25
N THR A 380 -21.80 0.53 13.24
CA THR A 380 -23.26 0.72 13.40
C THR A 380 -24.05 -0.58 13.47
N GLY A 381 -23.42 -1.75 13.28
CA GLY A 381 -24.08 -3.06 13.30
C GLY A 381 -24.84 -3.41 12.00
N GLU A 382 -24.72 -2.62 10.94
CA GLU A 382 -25.22 -2.98 9.60
C GLU A 382 -24.49 -4.20 9.06
N LEU A 383 -23.17 -4.27 9.25
CA LEU A 383 -22.37 -5.47 9.03
C LEU A 383 -22.27 -6.26 10.33
N ALA A 384 -22.54 -7.55 10.23
CA ALA A 384 -22.51 -8.47 11.36
C ALA A 384 -21.16 -9.19 11.50
N ALA A 385 -20.35 -9.24 10.43
CA ALA A 385 -19.04 -9.85 10.44
C ALA A 385 -18.03 -9.13 9.55
N LEU A 386 -16.75 -9.27 9.90
CA LEU A 386 -15.62 -8.84 9.09
C LEU A 386 -14.62 -9.99 8.88
N VAL A 387 -14.03 -10.02 7.68
CA VAL A 387 -12.81 -10.78 7.37
C VAL A 387 -11.70 -9.78 7.09
N VAL A 388 -10.67 -9.76 7.91
CA VAL A 388 -9.59 -8.77 7.84
C VAL A 388 -8.24 -9.46 7.65
N ALA A 389 -7.52 -9.07 6.59
CA ALA A 389 -6.27 -9.72 6.21
C ALA A 389 -5.14 -8.70 6.02
N GLY A 390 -4.13 -8.75 6.88
CA GLY A 390 -2.92 -7.93 6.73
C GLY A 390 -3.16 -6.42 6.77
N VAL A 391 -4.06 -5.98 7.61
CA VAL A 391 -4.42 -4.57 7.79
C VAL A 391 -3.79 -4.05 9.08
N GLU A 392 -3.11 -2.92 8.96
CA GLU A 392 -2.63 -2.12 10.11
C GLU A 392 -3.66 -1.03 10.40
N VAL A 393 -4.23 -1.05 11.59
CA VAL A 393 -5.27 -0.09 12.00
C VAL A 393 -4.76 1.36 11.95
N ALA A 394 -3.49 1.58 12.32
CA ALA A 394 -2.86 2.89 12.27
C ALA A 394 -2.71 3.48 10.84
N ASP A 395 -2.83 2.67 9.79
CA ASP A 395 -2.77 3.11 8.39
C ASP A 395 -4.14 3.54 7.83
N LEU A 396 -5.23 3.19 8.52
CA LEU A 396 -6.59 3.49 8.08
C LEU A 396 -6.91 4.98 8.18
N PRO A 397 -7.89 5.48 7.40
CA PRO A 397 -8.25 6.91 7.40
C PRO A 397 -8.67 7.46 8.77
N ASP A 398 -9.34 6.64 9.55
CA ASP A 398 -9.76 6.89 10.94
C ASP A 398 -9.37 5.68 11.81
N PRO A 399 -8.16 5.68 12.40
CA PRO A 399 -7.73 4.58 13.25
C PRO A 399 -8.58 4.39 14.51
N ALA A 400 -9.12 5.46 15.09
CA ALA A 400 -9.96 5.40 16.28
C ALA A 400 -11.34 4.79 15.97
N GLY A 401 -11.98 5.24 14.90
CA GLY A 401 -13.23 4.65 14.41
C GLY A 401 -13.05 3.20 14.00
N ALA A 402 -11.91 2.86 13.39
CA ALA A 402 -11.61 1.48 13.03
C ALA A 402 -11.48 0.55 14.26
N ARG A 403 -10.83 1.02 15.34
CA ARG A 403 -10.78 0.26 16.62
C ARG A 403 -12.18 0.05 17.18
N ALA A 404 -12.98 1.10 17.23
CA ALA A 404 -14.36 1.01 17.69
C ALA A 404 -15.21 0.04 16.86
N ALA A 405 -15.03 0.03 15.54
CA ALA A 405 -15.71 -0.89 14.65
C ALA A 405 -15.30 -2.35 14.87
N LEU A 406 -14.00 -2.61 15.07
CA LEU A 406 -13.47 -3.93 15.38
C LEU A 406 -13.93 -4.45 16.75
N ASP A 407 -14.14 -3.55 17.73
CA ASP A 407 -14.69 -3.89 19.05
C ASP A 407 -16.21 -4.10 19.01
N ALA A 408 -16.93 -3.46 18.08
CA ALA A 408 -18.39 -3.51 17.98
C ALA A 408 -18.92 -4.63 17.07
N VAL A 409 -18.16 -5.07 16.07
CA VAL A 409 -18.61 -6.08 15.11
C VAL A 409 -18.89 -7.42 15.80
N GLY A 410 -20.00 -8.06 15.42
CA GLY A 410 -20.46 -9.29 16.07
C GLY A 410 -19.58 -10.50 15.84
N PHE A 411 -18.81 -10.57 14.74
CA PHE A 411 -17.87 -11.65 14.45
C PHE A 411 -16.70 -11.18 13.60
N LEU A 412 -15.48 -11.49 14.01
CA LEU A 412 -14.26 -11.06 13.34
C LEU A 412 -13.32 -12.22 13.04
N VAL A 413 -13.00 -12.42 11.77
CA VAL A 413 -11.97 -13.38 11.32
C VAL A 413 -10.75 -12.60 10.83
N SER A 414 -9.57 -12.95 11.34
CA SER A 414 -8.30 -12.37 10.92
C SER A 414 -7.40 -13.39 10.23
N LEU A 415 -6.81 -13.01 9.09
CA LEU A 415 -5.76 -13.76 8.42
C LEU A 415 -4.45 -12.97 8.52
N GLU A 416 -3.50 -13.45 9.33
CA GLU A 416 -2.35 -12.63 9.67
C GLU A 416 -1.05 -13.42 9.83
N LEU A 417 0.07 -12.72 9.65
CA LEU A 417 1.42 -13.24 9.83
C LEU A 417 1.82 -13.29 11.30
N ARG A 418 1.45 -12.28 12.07
CA ARG A 418 1.89 -12.03 13.44
C ARG A 418 0.79 -11.32 14.22
N PRO A 419 0.79 -11.36 15.55
CA PRO A 419 -0.19 -10.64 16.37
C PRO A 419 -0.28 -9.15 15.98
N SER A 420 -1.49 -8.62 15.94
CA SER A 420 -1.79 -7.22 15.60
C SER A 420 -3.03 -6.76 16.37
N GLU A 421 -3.33 -5.46 16.34
CA GLU A 421 -4.56 -4.92 16.92
C GLU A 421 -5.84 -5.62 16.40
N VAL A 422 -5.81 -6.10 15.16
CA VAL A 422 -6.92 -6.87 14.57
C VAL A 422 -6.99 -8.27 15.17
N THR A 423 -5.86 -8.98 15.26
CA THR A 423 -5.85 -10.35 15.82
C THR A 423 -6.25 -10.37 17.29
N GLU A 424 -5.88 -9.34 18.06
CA GLU A 424 -6.24 -9.23 19.48
C GLU A 424 -7.76 -9.14 19.70
N ARG A 425 -8.50 -8.63 18.71
CA ARG A 425 -9.97 -8.48 18.73
C ARG A 425 -10.71 -9.60 18.03
N ALA A 426 -10.02 -10.38 17.19
CA ALA A 426 -10.63 -11.41 16.38
C ALA A 426 -11.22 -12.57 17.20
N ASP A 427 -12.31 -13.16 16.71
CA ASP A 427 -12.88 -14.40 17.22
C ASP A 427 -12.10 -15.61 16.71
N VAL A 428 -11.65 -15.55 15.44
CA VAL A 428 -10.80 -16.57 14.84
C VAL A 428 -9.63 -15.93 14.12
N VAL A 429 -8.43 -16.47 14.37
CA VAL A 429 -7.19 -16.03 13.70
C VAL A 429 -6.59 -17.18 12.92
N PHE A 430 -6.38 -17.01 11.63
CA PHE A 430 -5.66 -17.95 10.79
C PHE A 430 -4.25 -17.45 10.48
N PRO A 431 -3.22 -18.27 10.72
CA PRO A 431 -1.86 -17.97 10.29
C PRO A 431 -1.75 -18.11 8.78
N VAL A 432 -1.04 -17.17 8.13
CA VAL A 432 -0.79 -17.21 6.69
C VAL A 432 0.69 -17.18 6.34
N ALA A 433 1.03 -17.63 5.12
CA ALA A 433 2.39 -17.71 4.63
C ALA A 433 2.99 -16.35 4.31
N ALA A 434 4.25 -16.12 4.67
CA ALA A 434 5.03 -15.00 4.19
C ALA A 434 5.51 -15.25 2.74
N VAL A 435 5.94 -14.18 2.04
CA VAL A 435 6.37 -14.27 0.62
C VAL A 435 7.46 -15.32 0.39
N ALA A 436 8.44 -15.43 1.29
CA ALA A 436 9.47 -16.46 1.17
C ALA A 436 8.95 -17.91 1.34
N GLU A 437 7.76 -18.09 1.87
CA GLU A 437 7.14 -19.37 2.23
C GLU A 437 6.06 -19.83 1.23
N LYS A 438 5.70 -19.00 0.26
CA LYS A 438 4.68 -19.28 -0.77
C LYS A 438 5.15 -18.91 -2.17
N SER A 439 4.50 -19.46 -3.18
CA SER A 439 4.59 -19.02 -4.56
C SER A 439 3.43 -18.07 -4.88
N GLY A 440 3.60 -17.21 -5.87
CA GLY A 440 2.55 -16.27 -6.27
C GLY A 440 3.01 -15.30 -7.35
N THR A 441 2.16 -14.32 -7.62
CA THR A 441 2.40 -13.27 -8.61
C THR A 441 2.12 -11.90 -7.99
N PHE A 442 3.05 -10.95 -8.15
CA PHE A 442 2.74 -9.53 -8.02
C PHE A 442 2.57 -8.92 -9.42
N LEU A 443 1.63 -8.01 -9.57
CA LEU A 443 1.64 -7.08 -10.70
C LEU A 443 2.33 -5.80 -10.24
N ASN A 444 3.39 -5.41 -10.94
CA ASN A 444 4.01 -4.12 -10.65
C ASN A 444 3.19 -2.96 -11.27
N TRP A 445 3.63 -1.73 -11.05
CA TRP A 445 2.94 -0.54 -11.57
C TRP A 445 2.77 -0.52 -13.11
N GLU A 446 3.62 -1.24 -13.86
CA GLU A 446 3.51 -1.39 -15.32
C GLU A 446 2.36 -2.33 -15.75
N GLY A 447 1.70 -3.03 -14.83
CA GLY A 447 0.86 -4.18 -15.14
C GLY A 447 1.67 -5.38 -15.64
N ARG A 448 2.91 -5.50 -15.22
CA ARG A 448 3.83 -6.61 -15.52
C ARG A 448 3.72 -7.68 -14.46
N ALA A 449 3.47 -8.91 -14.88
CA ALA A 449 3.43 -10.07 -14.01
C ALA A 449 4.83 -10.42 -13.47
N ARG A 450 4.95 -10.46 -12.15
CA ARG A 450 6.17 -10.77 -11.42
C ARG A 450 5.97 -12.06 -10.62
N MET A 451 6.13 -13.19 -11.29
CA MET A 451 5.97 -14.51 -10.68
C MET A 451 7.18 -14.89 -9.83
N PHE A 452 6.93 -15.57 -8.74
CA PHE A 452 7.96 -16.11 -7.85
C PHE A 452 7.52 -17.45 -7.24
N GLU A 453 8.52 -18.24 -6.87
CA GLU A 453 8.35 -19.52 -6.18
C GLU A 453 8.74 -19.40 -4.71
N ALA A 454 8.21 -20.30 -3.88
CA ALA A 454 8.59 -20.38 -2.48
C ALA A 454 10.09 -20.63 -2.34
N ALA A 455 10.80 -19.72 -1.67
CA ALA A 455 12.21 -19.91 -1.33
C ALA A 455 12.39 -20.94 -0.21
N LEU A 456 11.50 -20.94 0.78
CA LEU A 456 11.51 -21.87 1.90
C LEU A 456 10.50 -22.99 1.65
N LYS A 457 10.98 -24.22 1.52
CA LYS A 457 10.15 -25.40 1.28
C LYS A 457 9.84 -26.13 2.58
N PRO A 458 8.67 -26.80 2.72
CA PRO A 458 8.28 -27.51 3.93
C PRO A 458 9.32 -28.51 4.42
N GLU A 459 10.00 -29.21 3.51
CA GLU A 459 10.99 -30.24 3.85
C GLU A 459 12.26 -29.65 4.51
N GLN A 460 12.46 -28.33 4.36
CA GLN A 460 13.63 -27.62 4.89
C GLN A 460 13.34 -26.95 6.23
N MET A 461 12.10 -27.01 6.69
CA MET A 461 11.63 -26.29 7.87
C MET A 461 11.54 -27.18 9.09
N THR A 462 11.99 -26.68 10.22
CA THR A 462 11.79 -27.31 11.53
C THR A 462 10.42 -27.04 12.12
N ARG A 463 9.70 -26.06 11.57
CA ARG A 463 8.32 -25.70 11.93
C ARG A 463 7.37 -25.94 10.75
N ARG A 464 6.11 -26.19 11.04
CA ARG A 464 5.07 -26.28 10.01
C ARG A 464 4.89 -24.89 9.36
N LEU A 465 4.88 -24.83 8.03
CA LEU A 465 4.55 -23.62 7.32
C LEU A 465 3.05 -23.35 7.39
N ALA A 466 2.68 -22.09 7.52
CA ALA A 466 1.31 -21.64 7.32
C ALA A 466 0.95 -21.72 5.83
N PRO A 467 -0.32 -22.00 5.48
CA PRO A 467 -0.78 -21.99 4.10
C PRO A 467 -0.87 -20.56 3.55
N ALA A 468 -0.91 -20.40 2.22
CA ALA A 468 -1.25 -19.14 1.59
C ALA A 468 -2.70 -18.74 1.90
N ASP A 469 -3.00 -17.44 1.84
CA ASP A 469 -4.35 -16.89 2.09
C ASP A 469 -5.42 -17.60 1.25
N ALA A 470 -5.17 -17.77 -0.06
CA ALA A 470 -6.09 -18.47 -0.97
C ALA A 470 -6.44 -19.88 -0.51
N ARG A 471 -5.45 -20.60 0.06
CA ARG A 471 -5.69 -21.95 0.58
C ARG A 471 -6.52 -21.96 1.86
N VAL A 472 -6.32 -20.98 2.75
CA VAL A 472 -7.15 -20.81 3.95
C VAL A 472 -8.59 -20.51 3.55
N LEU A 473 -8.80 -19.59 2.61
CA LEU A 473 -10.13 -19.23 2.12
C LEU A 473 -10.84 -20.42 1.45
N HIS A 474 -10.11 -21.24 0.70
CA HIS A 474 -10.67 -22.47 0.12
C HIS A 474 -11.15 -23.43 1.20
N MET A 475 -10.30 -23.76 2.19
CA MET A 475 -10.70 -24.64 3.29
C MET A 475 -11.90 -24.09 4.07
N LEU A 476 -11.94 -22.77 4.29
CA LEU A 476 -13.03 -22.12 5.00
C LEU A 476 -14.34 -22.16 4.18
N ALA A 477 -14.27 -21.91 2.87
CA ALA A 477 -15.42 -22.00 1.98
C ALA A 477 -16.02 -23.41 1.93
N ASP A 478 -15.16 -24.43 1.80
CA ASP A 478 -15.60 -25.84 1.78
C ASP A 478 -16.23 -26.25 3.12
N THR A 479 -15.65 -25.80 4.24
CA THR A 479 -16.21 -26.04 5.57
C THR A 479 -17.57 -25.38 5.73
N LEU A 480 -17.72 -24.12 5.25
CA LEU A 480 -18.98 -23.40 5.30
C LEU A 480 -20.04 -24.07 4.43
N ALA A 481 -19.69 -24.51 3.21
CA ALA A 481 -20.59 -25.23 2.32
C ALA A 481 -21.12 -26.57 2.92
N ALA A 482 -20.35 -27.19 3.81
CA ALA A 482 -20.73 -28.40 4.50
C ALA A 482 -21.63 -28.17 5.75
N THR A 483 -21.86 -26.90 6.15
CA THR A 483 -22.69 -26.59 7.31
C THR A 483 -24.19 -26.61 6.98
N PRO A 484 -25.10 -27.03 7.89
CA PRO A 484 -26.55 -27.07 7.65
C PRO A 484 -27.12 -25.68 7.30
N ALA A 485 -26.59 -24.61 7.85
CA ALA A 485 -27.04 -23.24 7.58
C ALA A 485 -26.83 -22.81 6.12
N ALA A 486 -25.87 -23.40 5.42
CA ALA A 486 -25.61 -23.12 4.00
C ALA A 486 -26.62 -23.83 3.06
N THR A 487 -27.24 -24.92 3.52
CA THR A 487 -28.16 -25.73 2.70
C THR A 487 -29.60 -25.21 2.70
N GLU A 488 -30.00 -24.39 3.67
CA GLU A 488 -31.37 -23.89 3.81
C GLU A 488 -31.68 -22.56 3.11
N GLY A 489 -30.68 -21.85 2.59
CA GLY A 489 -30.90 -20.49 2.10
C GLY A 489 -30.00 -19.96 0.99
N ALA A 490 -29.87 -20.67 -0.11
CA ALA A 490 -29.20 -20.17 -1.33
C ALA A 490 -27.67 -20.28 -1.42
N GLY A 491 -27.19 -21.33 -2.08
CA GLY A 491 -26.18 -21.16 -3.13
C GLY A 491 -24.74 -20.88 -2.74
N VAL A 492 -24.24 -21.34 -1.58
CA VAL A 492 -22.79 -21.54 -1.47
C VAL A 492 -22.45 -22.77 -2.34
N PRO A 493 -21.58 -22.62 -3.36
CA PRO A 493 -21.18 -23.77 -4.18
C PRO A 493 -20.59 -24.86 -3.29
N GLY A 494 -20.90 -26.11 -3.56
CA GLY A 494 -20.32 -27.25 -2.82
C GLY A 494 -18.81 -27.41 -3.02
N ASP A 495 -18.21 -26.67 -3.94
CA ASP A 495 -16.77 -26.61 -4.22
C ASP A 495 -16.38 -25.17 -4.52
N PHE A 496 -15.50 -24.59 -3.70
CA PHE A 496 -14.96 -23.25 -3.96
C PHE A 496 -13.97 -23.24 -5.14
N GLY A 497 -13.40 -24.38 -5.51
CA GLY A 497 -12.59 -24.55 -6.72
C GLY A 497 -11.17 -24.01 -6.68
N LEU A 498 -10.65 -23.57 -5.53
CA LEU A 498 -9.31 -22.96 -5.41
C LEU A 498 -8.39 -23.75 -4.44
N PRO A 499 -8.23 -25.08 -4.61
CA PRO A 499 -7.44 -25.90 -3.68
C PRO A 499 -5.95 -25.55 -3.68
N ASP A 500 -5.43 -25.01 -4.76
CA ASP A 500 -4.02 -24.67 -4.93
C ASP A 500 -3.81 -23.52 -5.92
N LEU A 501 -2.57 -23.05 -6.03
CA LEU A 501 -2.16 -21.96 -6.91
C LEU A 501 -2.48 -22.23 -8.38
N ARG A 502 -2.37 -23.49 -8.84
CA ARG A 502 -2.64 -23.88 -10.22
C ARG A 502 -4.13 -23.71 -10.54
N ALA A 503 -4.99 -24.11 -9.64
CA ALA A 503 -6.44 -23.95 -9.79
C ALA A 503 -6.82 -22.45 -9.88
N VAL A 504 -6.25 -21.59 -9.03
CA VAL A 504 -6.46 -20.15 -9.09
C VAL A 504 -6.06 -19.57 -10.45
N ARG A 505 -4.87 -19.90 -10.93
CA ARG A 505 -4.37 -19.43 -12.24
C ARG A 505 -5.22 -19.95 -13.39
N THR A 506 -5.60 -21.22 -13.36
CA THR A 506 -6.47 -21.81 -14.39
C THR A 506 -7.83 -21.12 -14.44
N GLU A 507 -8.40 -20.75 -13.31
CA GLU A 507 -9.68 -20.04 -13.25
C GLU A 507 -9.55 -18.59 -13.73
N LEU A 508 -8.47 -17.89 -13.37
CA LEU A 508 -8.13 -16.57 -13.91
C LEU A 508 -7.97 -16.60 -15.44
N ASP A 509 -7.25 -17.60 -15.98
CA ASP A 509 -7.06 -17.79 -17.43
C ASP A 509 -8.40 -18.05 -18.14
N ARG A 510 -9.32 -18.80 -17.51
CA ARG A 510 -10.67 -19.04 -18.05
C ARG A 510 -11.54 -17.79 -18.07
N LEU A 511 -11.43 -16.91 -17.07
CA LEU A 511 -12.09 -15.62 -17.09
C LEU A 511 -11.61 -14.74 -18.23
N GLY A 512 -10.32 -14.80 -18.54
CA GLY A 512 -9.72 -14.03 -19.59
C GLY A 512 -9.89 -12.53 -19.44
N ARG A 513 -9.59 -11.81 -20.52
CA ARG A 513 -9.68 -10.35 -20.58
C ARG A 513 -11.14 -9.91 -20.72
N TRP A 514 -11.51 -8.82 -20.06
CA TRP A 514 -12.79 -8.14 -20.28
C TRP A 514 -12.78 -7.32 -21.57
N GLU A 515 -13.76 -7.57 -22.45
CA GLU A 515 -13.93 -6.87 -23.73
C GLU A 515 -15.19 -5.99 -23.75
N GLY A 516 -15.91 -5.91 -22.63
CA GLY A 516 -17.10 -5.10 -22.50
C GLY A 516 -16.80 -3.63 -22.12
N PRO A 517 -17.88 -2.85 -21.86
CA PRO A 517 -17.75 -1.46 -21.46
C PRO A 517 -16.93 -1.33 -20.17
N ARG A 518 -16.07 -0.31 -20.10
CA ARG A 518 -15.35 0.03 -18.88
C ARG A 518 -16.25 0.74 -17.88
N ALA A 519 -15.81 0.80 -16.64
CA ALA A 519 -16.44 1.63 -15.64
C ALA A 519 -16.46 3.10 -16.08
N THR A 520 -17.46 3.84 -15.63
CA THR A 520 -17.59 5.27 -15.92
C THR A 520 -16.48 6.04 -15.22
N GLU A 521 -15.93 7.04 -15.88
CA GLU A 521 -14.94 7.95 -15.28
C GLU A 521 -15.55 8.69 -14.08
N PRO A 522 -14.77 8.91 -13.00
CA PRO A 522 -15.22 9.72 -11.90
C PRO A 522 -15.42 11.18 -12.34
N LEU A 523 -16.45 11.82 -11.81
CA LEU A 523 -16.76 13.23 -12.06
C LEU A 523 -16.79 13.99 -10.73
N GLU A 524 -15.76 13.86 -9.92
CA GLU A 524 -15.70 14.58 -8.65
C GLU A 524 -15.16 15.99 -8.84
N SER A 525 -15.80 16.94 -8.14
CA SER A 525 -15.37 18.35 -8.13
C SER A 525 -14.39 18.60 -6.99
N SER A 526 -13.50 19.56 -7.17
CA SER A 526 -12.66 20.08 -6.09
C SER A 526 -13.54 20.61 -4.95
N ARG A 527 -13.03 20.49 -3.74
CA ARG A 527 -13.62 21.12 -2.55
C ARG A 527 -12.76 22.32 -2.13
N PRO A 528 -13.35 23.35 -1.51
CA PRO A 528 -12.60 24.45 -0.99
C PRO A 528 -11.49 23.98 -0.03
N VAL A 529 -10.28 24.47 -0.22
CA VAL A 529 -9.16 24.18 0.67
C VAL A 529 -9.42 24.86 2.02
N PRO A 530 -9.24 24.16 3.15
CA PRO A 530 -9.34 24.79 4.47
C PRO A 530 -8.37 25.96 4.58
N ARG A 531 -8.83 27.11 5.14
CA ARG A 531 -7.99 28.29 5.38
C ARG A 531 -7.55 28.27 6.85
N PRO A 532 -6.24 28.10 7.11
CA PRO A 532 -5.74 28.11 8.48
C PRO A 532 -5.87 29.50 9.12
N GLY A 533 -6.29 29.53 10.39
CA GLY A 533 -6.23 30.70 11.25
C GLY A 533 -4.84 30.89 11.88
N ASP A 534 -4.77 31.79 12.88
CA ASP A 534 -3.54 31.99 13.65
C ASP A 534 -3.24 30.75 14.52
N GLY A 535 -2.01 30.28 14.49
CA GLY A 535 -1.60 29.03 15.16
C GLY A 535 -2.13 27.75 14.53
N GLU A 536 -2.68 27.81 13.31
CA GLU A 536 -3.12 26.66 12.54
C GLU A 536 -2.32 26.49 11.26
N ALA A 537 -2.27 25.25 10.77
CA ALA A 537 -1.68 24.91 9.48
C ALA A 537 -2.45 23.76 8.82
N VAL A 538 -2.37 23.66 7.50
CA VAL A 538 -2.82 22.47 6.77
C VAL A 538 -1.77 21.39 6.90
N LEU A 539 -2.16 20.21 7.35
CA LEU A 539 -1.26 19.06 7.47
C LEU A 539 -0.89 18.53 6.09
N ALA A 540 0.40 18.42 5.82
CA ALA A 540 0.98 17.70 4.69
C ALA A 540 1.78 16.51 5.20
N GLY A 541 1.95 15.48 4.40
CA GLY A 541 2.81 14.36 4.80
C GLY A 541 2.84 13.24 3.80
N HIS A 542 3.91 12.46 3.88
CA HIS A 542 4.03 11.17 3.20
C HIS A 542 4.87 10.22 4.07
N ARG A 543 4.78 8.94 3.78
CA ARG A 543 5.60 7.94 4.48
C ARG A 543 7.01 7.92 3.91
N LEU A 544 7.99 7.87 4.78
CA LEU A 544 9.38 7.63 4.37
C LEU A 544 9.56 6.17 3.94
N LEU A 545 10.57 5.89 3.12
CA LEU A 545 10.88 4.52 2.69
C LEU A 545 11.16 3.62 3.89
N LEU A 546 11.98 4.10 4.80
CA LEU A 546 12.26 3.45 6.08
C LEU A 546 11.47 4.16 7.18
N ASP A 547 10.39 3.54 7.59
CA ASP A 547 9.44 4.04 8.59
C ASP A 547 9.18 2.98 9.68
N LEU A 548 8.10 3.10 10.45
CA LEU A 548 7.70 2.13 11.47
C LEU A 548 6.82 0.98 10.91
N GLY A 549 6.79 0.80 9.58
CA GLY A 549 5.98 -0.24 8.93
C GLY A 549 6.43 -1.66 9.31
N ARG A 550 5.45 -2.54 9.59
CA ARG A 550 5.69 -3.90 10.11
C ARG A 550 6.53 -4.80 9.21
N LEU A 551 6.50 -4.62 7.89
CA LEU A 551 7.27 -5.44 6.94
C LEU A 551 8.78 -5.13 6.95
N GLN A 552 9.25 -4.21 7.73
CA GLN A 552 10.69 -3.91 7.90
C GLN A 552 11.19 -4.07 9.34
N GLU A 553 10.34 -4.60 10.22
CA GLU A 553 10.72 -4.91 11.59
C GLU A 553 11.74 -6.06 11.69
N GLY A 554 12.49 -6.08 12.79
CA GLY A 554 13.41 -7.15 13.17
C GLY A 554 14.83 -7.01 12.60
N ASP A 555 15.15 -5.87 11.97
CA ASP A 555 16.52 -5.53 11.55
C ASP A 555 16.91 -4.15 12.11
N ASP A 556 17.61 -4.14 13.25
CA ASP A 556 18.02 -2.91 13.95
C ASP A 556 19.05 -2.12 13.13
N ALA A 557 19.87 -2.80 12.34
CA ALA A 557 20.84 -2.14 11.46
C ALA A 557 20.12 -1.37 10.34
N LEU A 558 19.04 -1.94 9.75
CA LEU A 558 18.20 -1.23 8.79
C LEU A 558 17.45 -0.07 9.47
N ALA A 559 16.89 -0.30 10.65
CA ALA A 559 16.21 0.73 11.43
C ALA A 559 17.12 1.91 11.75
N GLY A 560 18.40 1.65 12.08
CA GLY A 560 19.42 2.68 12.35
C GLY A 560 19.82 3.54 11.15
N THR A 561 19.39 3.17 9.92
CA THR A 561 19.61 3.98 8.70
C THR A 561 18.38 4.82 8.29
N ARG A 562 17.35 4.88 9.12
CA ARG A 562 16.18 5.75 8.88
C ARG A 562 16.61 7.21 8.91
N HIS A 563 15.97 8.01 8.06
CA HIS A 563 16.11 9.46 8.18
C HIS A 563 15.44 9.94 9.47
N ALA A 564 16.00 10.99 10.06
CA ALA A 564 15.42 11.62 11.24
C ALA A 564 13.99 12.08 10.93
N ALA A 565 13.06 11.81 11.84
CA ALA A 565 11.71 12.37 11.78
C ALA A 565 11.78 13.86 12.16
N VAL A 566 11.39 14.74 11.25
CA VAL A 566 11.36 16.20 11.45
C VAL A 566 10.03 16.77 10.99
N ALA A 567 9.56 17.81 11.65
CA ALA A 567 8.49 18.65 11.15
C ALA A 567 9.05 19.73 10.22
N ARG A 568 8.26 20.19 9.23
CA ARG A 568 8.68 21.26 8.32
C ARG A 568 7.66 22.39 8.28
N LEU A 569 8.15 23.62 8.35
CA LEU A 569 7.38 24.87 8.16
C LEU A 569 8.14 25.80 7.23
N SER A 570 7.42 26.75 6.62
CA SER A 570 8.06 27.90 5.97
C SER A 570 8.70 28.82 7.00
N ALA A 571 9.64 29.65 6.58
CA ALA A 571 10.26 30.65 7.45
C ALA A 571 9.24 31.64 8.04
N VAL A 572 8.23 32.02 7.25
CA VAL A 572 7.15 32.92 7.68
C VAL A 572 6.31 32.25 8.76
N THR A 573 5.85 31.04 8.54
CA THR A 573 5.02 30.31 9.52
C THR A 573 5.81 29.97 10.78
N ALA A 574 7.10 29.63 10.68
CA ALA A 574 7.96 29.41 11.83
C ALA A 574 8.10 30.70 12.69
N ALA A 575 8.24 31.86 12.04
CA ALA A 575 8.28 33.15 12.74
C ALA A 575 6.93 33.49 13.39
N GLU A 576 5.80 33.23 12.74
CA GLU A 576 4.44 33.42 13.29
C GLU A 576 4.22 32.58 14.56
N THR A 577 4.75 31.35 14.60
CA THR A 577 4.63 30.43 15.74
C THR A 577 5.68 30.68 16.84
N GLY A 578 6.71 31.47 16.56
CA GLY A 578 7.83 31.72 17.46
C GLY A 578 8.80 30.55 17.65
N VAL A 579 8.74 29.52 16.77
CA VAL A 579 9.60 28.33 16.80
C VAL A 579 10.74 28.51 15.78
N LYS A 580 11.97 28.24 16.18
CA LYS A 580 13.15 28.38 15.33
C LYS A 580 13.56 27.02 14.74
N ASP A 581 14.40 27.10 13.71
CA ASP A 581 15.03 25.91 13.13
C ASP A 581 15.78 25.09 14.19
N GLY A 582 15.49 23.79 14.30
CA GLY A 582 16.02 22.89 15.30
C GLY A 582 15.26 22.83 16.63
N ASP A 583 14.35 23.77 16.91
CA ASP A 583 13.50 23.73 18.11
C ASP A 583 12.39 22.68 17.96
N GLU A 584 11.84 22.22 19.08
CA GLU A 584 10.71 21.29 19.09
C GLU A 584 9.40 22.01 18.69
N LEU A 585 8.75 21.49 17.64
CA LEU A 585 7.43 21.92 17.18
C LEU A 585 6.37 20.90 17.60
N SER A 586 5.32 21.37 18.26
CA SER A 586 4.11 20.59 18.56
C SER A 586 3.07 20.77 17.47
N VAL A 587 2.53 19.65 16.99
CA VAL A 587 1.43 19.58 16.02
C VAL A 587 0.29 18.80 16.65
N THR A 588 -0.83 19.48 16.90
CA THR A 588 -1.96 18.96 17.67
C THR A 588 -3.18 18.78 16.78
N GLY A 589 -3.72 17.59 16.78
CA GLY A 589 -4.99 17.23 16.18
C GLY A 589 -6.06 16.87 17.22
N PRO A 590 -7.22 16.35 16.80
CA PRO A 590 -8.33 16.02 17.70
C PRO A 590 -8.02 14.99 18.78
N LEU A 591 -7.13 14.04 18.53
CA LEU A 591 -6.83 12.94 19.45
C LEU A 591 -5.56 13.17 20.29
N GLY A 592 -4.65 14.04 19.83
CA GLY A 592 -3.41 14.26 20.56
C GLY A 592 -2.39 15.10 19.80
N THR A 593 -1.16 15.08 20.27
CA THR A 593 -0.05 15.93 19.81
C THR A 593 1.15 15.09 19.43
N VAL A 594 1.73 15.40 18.27
CA VAL A 594 3.05 14.92 17.83
C VAL A 594 4.04 16.07 17.96
N THR A 595 5.18 15.82 18.60
CA THR A 595 6.26 16.79 18.77
C THR A 595 7.51 16.31 18.07
N LEU A 596 8.07 17.15 17.19
CA LEU A 596 9.26 16.84 16.37
C LEU A 596 10.15 18.08 16.24
N PRO A 597 11.47 17.88 16.05
CA PRO A 597 12.37 18.96 15.69
C PRO A 597 11.91 19.66 14.40
N LEU A 598 11.85 20.98 14.40
CA LEU A 598 11.49 21.78 13.24
C LEU A 598 12.69 21.89 12.28
N GLN A 599 12.45 21.66 11.02
CA GLN A 599 13.34 22.03 9.92
C GLN A 599 12.67 23.10 9.07
N VAL A 600 13.15 24.34 9.16
CA VAL A 600 12.65 25.44 8.33
C VAL A 600 12.96 25.15 6.86
N THR A 601 11.92 25.16 6.02
CA THR A 601 11.98 24.68 4.64
C THR A 601 11.27 25.67 3.72
N ARG A 602 11.75 25.84 2.48
CA ARG A 602 11.03 26.63 1.46
C ARG A 602 9.76 25.88 1.02
N MET A 603 8.62 26.33 1.48
CA MET A 603 7.30 25.72 1.24
C MET A 603 6.19 26.76 1.40
N PRO A 604 4.94 26.48 0.99
CA PRO A 604 3.80 27.36 1.24
C PRO A 604 3.62 27.69 2.71
N ASP A 605 3.20 28.93 3.00
CA ASP A 605 2.91 29.37 4.35
C ASP A 605 1.68 28.65 4.93
N ARG A 606 1.66 28.49 6.25
CA ARG A 606 0.61 27.80 7.02
C ARG A 606 0.33 26.38 6.53
N VAL A 607 1.37 25.72 6.05
CA VAL A 607 1.43 24.27 5.80
C VAL A 607 2.46 23.67 6.73
N VAL A 608 2.10 22.59 7.44
CA VAL A 608 3.04 21.79 8.23
C VAL A 608 3.20 20.43 7.60
N TRP A 609 4.44 20.00 7.36
CA TRP A 609 4.72 18.66 6.86
C TRP A 609 5.27 17.76 7.96
N LEU A 610 4.74 16.52 8.04
CA LEU A 610 5.18 15.46 8.96
C LEU A 610 5.43 14.14 8.22
N PRO A 611 6.42 13.32 8.67
CA PRO A 611 6.62 11.97 8.17
C PRO A 611 5.58 11.03 8.79
N LEU A 612 4.58 10.58 8.00
CA LEU A 612 3.31 10.02 8.48
C LEU A 612 3.42 8.80 9.42
N ASN A 613 4.40 7.95 9.26
CA ASN A 613 4.53 6.71 10.06
C ASN A 613 5.95 6.54 10.59
N SER A 614 6.54 7.60 11.11
CA SER A 614 7.93 7.63 11.55
C SER A 614 8.09 8.00 13.03
N THR A 615 6.99 8.21 13.76
CA THR A 615 6.97 8.57 15.19
C THR A 615 5.73 8.00 15.86
N GLY A 616 5.82 7.69 17.15
CA GLY A 616 4.71 7.20 17.98
C GLY A 616 3.97 6.00 17.38
N GLY A 617 2.66 6.05 17.39
CA GLY A 617 1.77 5.11 16.70
C GLY A 617 1.49 5.49 15.24
N GLY A 618 2.10 6.56 14.73
CA GLY A 618 1.85 7.17 13.44
C GLY A 618 0.98 8.44 13.54
N VAL A 619 1.26 9.43 12.70
CA VAL A 619 0.61 10.75 12.76
C VAL A 619 -0.92 10.65 12.74
N LEU A 620 -1.50 9.77 11.91
CA LEU A 620 -2.95 9.58 11.84
C LEU A 620 -3.52 9.06 13.17
N ALA A 621 -2.86 8.07 13.76
CA ALA A 621 -3.31 7.44 15.01
C ALA A 621 -3.11 8.37 16.21
N ASP A 622 -1.99 9.09 16.26
CA ASP A 622 -1.61 9.92 17.40
C ASP A 622 -2.36 11.26 17.41
N THR A 623 -2.64 11.85 16.25
CA THR A 623 -3.31 13.16 16.15
C THR A 623 -4.79 13.08 15.77
N GLY A 624 -5.23 12.00 15.14
CA GLY A 624 -6.55 11.92 14.51
C GLY A 624 -6.67 12.80 13.26
N SER A 625 -5.55 13.27 12.71
CA SER A 625 -5.52 14.18 11.56
C SER A 625 -4.87 13.53 10.35
N ARG A 626 -5.43 13.77 9.18
CA ARG A 626 -4.93 13.28 7.89
C ARG A 626 -4.42 14.45 7.03
N PRO A 627 -3.53 14.21 6.05
CA PRO A 627 -3.12 15.24 5.09
C PRO A 627 -4.33 15.94 4.47
N GLY A 628 -4.25 17.27 4.34
CA GLY A 628 -5.33 18.13 3.86
C GLY A 628 -6.27 18.65 4.95
N THR A 629 -6.13 18.26 6.23
CA THR A 629 -6.92 18.79 7.34
C THR A 629 -6.15 19.84 8.13
N LEU A 630 -6.89 20.68 8.88
CA LEU A 630 -6.30 21.66 9.77
C LEU A 630 -5.77 20.99 11.05
N VAL A 631 -4.61 21.46 11.51
CA VAL A 631 -3.98 21.11 12.79
C VAL A 631 -3.49 22.38 13.48
N ARG A 632 -3.39 22.36 14.80
CA ARG A 632 -2.78 23.44 15.56
C ARG A 632 -1.27 23.23 15.62
N ILE A 633 -0.51 24.31 15.49
CA ILE A 633 0.95 24.31 15.57
C ILE A 633 1.44 25.33 16.59
N GLY A 634 2.53 25.00 17.29
CA GLY A 634 3.11 25.89 18.30
C GLY A 634 4.41 25.34 18.90
N PRO A 635 5.07 26.11 19.76
CA PRO A 635 6.21 25.61 20.50
C PRO A 635 5.80 24.40 21.36
N ALA A 636 6.71 23.45 21.54
CA ALA A 636 6.48 22.37 22.50
C ALA A 636 6.34 22.97 23.92
N GLU A 637 5.31 22.54 24.64
CA GLU A 637 5.23 22.85 26.06
C GLU A 637 6.46 22.27 26.75
N ALA A 638 7.08 23.07 27.63
CA ALA A 638 8.21 22.60 28.43
C ALA A 638 7.77 21.33 29.18
N ARG A 639 8.33 20.17 28.84
CA ARG A 639 8.11 18.97 29.65
C ARG A 639 8.60 19.27 31.06
N ASP A 640 7.71 19.20 32.03
CA ASP A 640 8.13 19.10 33.42
C ASP A 640 9.11 17.92 33.54
N ALA A 641 10.32 18.19 34.03
CA ALA A 641 11.44 17.26 34.09
C ALA A 641 11.24 16.12 35.13
N ALA A 642 10.03 15.54 35.20
CA ALA A 642 9.62 14.55 36.18
C ALA A 642 9.03 13.26 35.59
N THR A 643 9.41 12.87 34.38
CA THR A 643 9.11 11.52 33.91
C THR A 643 10.35 10.92 33.25
N GLU A 644 11.10 10.19 34.08
CA GLU A 644 12.32 9.46 33.71
C GLU A 644 12.05 8.50 32.53
N ALA A 645 13.00 8.50 31.59
CA ALA A 645 13.05 7.56 30.51
C ALA A 645 13.10 6.10 31.04
N PRO A 646 12.41 5.13 30.42
CA PRO A 646 12.63 3.75 30.77
C PRO A 646 14.06 3.35 30.34
N GLU A 647 14.85 2.93 31.32
CA GLU A 647 16.15 2.31 31.11
C GLU A 647 16.04 1.17 30.09
N VAL A 648 16.72 1.32 28.98
CA VAL A 648 17.01 0.20 28.06
C VAL A 648 17.99 -0.70 28.79
N ARG A 649 17.49 -1.76 29.41
CA ARG A 649 18.34 -2.86 29.88
C ARG A 649 18.90 -3.60 28.67
N ALA A 650 20.23 -3.77 28.67
CA ALA A 650 21.09 -4.41 27.69
C ALA A 650 20.73 -5.88 27.39
#